data_4513412f34ebb11907dfb4042eef86f7
#
_entry.id   4513412f34ebb11907dfb4042eef86f7
#
_cell.length_a   1.000
_cell.length_b   1.000
_cell.length_c   1.000
_cell.angle_alpha   90.00
_cell.angle_beta   90.00
_cell.angle_gamma   90.00
#
_symmetry.space_group_name_H-M   'P 1'
#
loop_
_entity.id
_entity.type
_entity.pdbx_description
1 polymer ?
#
loop_
_entity_poly.entity_id
_entity_poly.type
_entity_poly.pdbx_seq_one_letter_code
_entity_poly.pdbx_strand_id
1 'polypeptide(L)'
;MKIRYKHQRFQAEAAKCVSDVFQGQPKHDGSRTFLNKFGALNFDGFGNFPLVLDNESICENVRGIQMAEGLNPVEHLEGDGRTFTIEMETGTGKTYTYIKTMYELNARYGWSKFVIVVPSIAIREGVFKSFESMAEHFAGEYGKRMQYFIYNSKQLAKIDAFASDNGIHAMIINTQAFNASLNEDKNKEGRAGDSAARIIFSRRDEFGSRKPIDILAKTNPILIIDEPQSVLGTAKSNATRKGIKLFNPLFTLLYSATHREIFNQVYRLDAIDAYNKKLVKKIEVRSVHQVGSTATNSYVYLDEIVISKGNPQARLGFDVKTANGTRQTIRLVGEGFDLKEQSGGLQEYANNFKVECIDGLTNTVHFLNGLTLHPGEVVGSVNEDILRRHQIRETIKTHLERERQLFARGIKVLSLFFIDHVDSYRIYGKDTAEKGKFARMFEEEYQRALQELMSTFKDTAYTRFLSNPKNAPENIHDGYFSIDKKGKNVESKNKEGENEERGFDLIMKDKERLLSQSCPIRFIFSHSALKEGWDNPNVFQICTLKDTSNEIKKRQEVGRGMRLCVNDKGERQDADVLGDHVFDTNILTVIASESYDDFAKKLQTDMAEACASRPVVVTATLFADQLAQTQDGHSIKITTEQAVEIHEELIVQGYIKKGKLTQKYFDEKKADSLQFGEVENLHSFIIKQLDKVFNPDAFKPANGRNKTEAHLVKDNFNKKEWQELWRRINTRTYYNVSFETSKLIKSAIDALDKHLNVTEIRIVVESGGMESIRDREELEAGAAMSAATVKTIRVTEVIGAEVTYDLVGELVQSTGLTRRTIVEMLKGVNHATFHQFKLNPEEFIIKAGRIINDCKAISLIQHIQYEKCAGTFGTGIFEEATLRGTLGKNAIESTKSLYDLVVVDSEGIEKSFAESLEAEDDVVVYSKLPGGFYINTPMGKYNPDWAVAFREDSVKHVYFVAETKGNDIEVSQLRRAEDAKIECARRHFAAISTGDVAYSVVKTYQDLYNAVTK
;
A
#
# COMPACT_ATOMS: atom_id res chain seq x y z
N MET A 1 -24.04 -1.03 17.20
CA MET A 1 -24.04 0.14 16.29
C MET A 1 -24.81 -0.28 15.04
N LYS A 2 -25.80 0.49 14.56
CA LYS A 2 -26.49 0.22 13.28
C LYS A 2 -25.93 1.11 12.19
N ILE A 3 -25.57 0.52 11.04
CA ILE A 3 -25.16 1.28 9.87
C ILE A 3 -26.38 2.04 9.33
N ARG A 4 -26.20 3.34 9.06
CA ARG A 4 -27.25 4.17 8.46
C ARG A 4 -27.09 4.17 6.94
N TYR A 5 -28.12 3.71 6.24
CA TYR A 5 -28.15 3.71 4.78
C TYR A 5 -28.64 5.06 4.26
N LYS A 6 -27.98 5.57 3.24
CA LYS A 6 -28.35 6.80 2.51
C LYS A 6 -28.78 6.45 1.09
N HIS A 7 -29.65 7.27 0.53
CA HIS A 7 -29.96 7.24 -0.90
C HIS A 7 -28.77 7.80 -1.67
N GLN A 8 -28.14 6.98 -2.47
CA GLN A 8 -27.03 7.38 -3.34
C GLN A 8 -27.54 7.52 -4.77
N ARG A 9 -27.24 8.67 -5.40
CA ARG A 9 -27.70 8.98 -6.76
C ARG A 9 -27.29 7.92 -7.77
N PHE A 10 -26.04 7.49 -7.80
CA PHE A 10 -25.55 6.47 -8.72
C PHE A 10 -26.21 5.10 -8.56
N GLN A 11 -26.64 4.71 -7.34
CA GLN A 11 -27.38 3.47 -7.08
C GLN A 11 -28.82 3.56 -7.57
N ALA A 12 -29.44 4.73 -7.41
CA ALA A 12 -30.78 5.01 -7.94
C ALA A 12 -30.76 5.05 -9.49
N GLU A 13 -29.75 5.64 -10.09
CA GLU A 13 -29.52 5.65 -11.53
C GLU A 13 -29.36 4.24 -12.09
N ALA A 14 -28.54 3.38 -11.45
CA ALA A 14 -28.39 1.99 -11.86
C ALA A 14 -29.69 1.19 -11.81
N ALA A 15 -30.47 1.33 -10.71
CA ALA A 15 -31.77 0.68 -10.60
C ALA A 15 -32.79 1.22 -11.62
N LYS A 16 -32.72 2.53 -11.91
CA LYS A 16 -33.56 3.17 -12.95
C LYS A 16 -33.19 2.63 -14.34
N CYS A 17 -31.93 2.55 -14.70
CA CYS A 17 -31.50 2.00 -15.99
C CYS A 17 -32.03 0.59 -16.21
N VAL A 18 -31.98 -0.28 -15.19
CA VAL A 18 -32.54 -1.65 -15.29
C VAL A 18 -34.05 -1.61 -15.48
N SER A 19 -34.76 -0.77 -14.74
CA SER A 19 -36.22 -0.70 -14.87
C SER A 19 -36.66 -0.07 -16.19
N ASP A 20 -35.91 0.90 -16.73
CA ASP A 20 -36.20 1.55 -18.00
C ASP A 20 -36.05 0.62 -19.22
N VAL A 21 -35.29 -0.49 -19.12
CA VAL A 21 -35.24 -1.55 -20.14
C VAL A 21 -36.63 -2.01 -20.54
N PHE A 22 -37.57 -2.03 -19.61
CA PHE A 22 -38.92 -2.52 -19.78
C PHE A 22 -39.93 -1.38 -19.90
N GLN A 23 -39.53 -0.19 -20.29
CA GLN A 23 -40.42 0.94 -20.51
C GLN A 23 -41.47 0.56 -21.57
N GLY A 24 -42.73 0.78 -21.28
CA GLY A 24 -43.88 0.33 -22.08
C GLY A 24 -44.52 -1.00 -21.63
N GLN A 25 -43.84 -1.74 -20.72
CA GLN A 25 -44.47 -2.91 -20.09
C GLN A 25 -45.60 -2.46 -19.17
N PRO A 26 -46.83 -3.01 -19.33
CA PRO A 26 -47.95 -2.63 -18.46
C PRO A 26 -47.72 -3.11 -17.03
N LYS A 27 -48.14 -2.29 -16.07
CA LYS A 27 -48.17 -2.69 -14.67
C LYS A 27 -49.35 -3.63 -14.42
N HIS A 28 -49.07 -4.73 -13.74
CA HIS A 28 -50.12 -5.62 -13.25
C HIS A 28 -50.21 -5.54 -11.73
N ASP A 29 -51.36 -5.18 -11.20
CA ASP A 29 -51.64 -5.17 -9.75
C ASP A 29 -51.96 -6.61 -9.31
N GLY A 30 -50.95 -7.36 -8.99
CA GLY A 30 -51.00 -8.74 -8.54
C GLY A 30 -50.16 -9.69 -9.36
N SER A 31 -49.81 -10.83 -8.76
CA SER A 31 -49.02 -11.85 -9.42
C SER A 31 -49.87 -12.73 -10.30
N ARG A 32 -49.31 -13.26 -11.41
CA ARG A 32 -50.00 -14.22 -12.25
C ARG A 32 -50.22 -15.50 -11.47
N THR A 33 -51.52 -15.99 -11.44
CA THR A 33 -51.85 -17.33 -10.95
C THR A 33 -51.49 -18.39 -11.97
N PHE A 34 -50.93 -19.52 -11.54
CA PHE A 34 -50.77 -20.69 -12.38
C PHE A 34 -51.52 -21.89 -11.81
N LEU A 35 -52.17 -22.60 -12.68
CA LEU A 35 -53.03 -23.75 -12.33
C LEU A 35 -52.33 -25.07 -12.78
N ASN A 36 -52.64 -26.14 -12.09
CA ASN A 36 -52.18 -27.46 -12.48
C ASN A 36 -52.76 -27.85 -13.86
N LYS A 37 -52.02 -28.65 -14.68
CA LYS A 37 -52.39 -29.04 -16.03
C LYS A 37 -53.73 -29.80 -16.15
N PHE A 38 -54.33 -30.25 -15.05
CA PHE A 38 -55.52 -31.07 -15.02
C PHE A 38 -56.85 -30.33 -14.77
N GLY A 39 -56.82 -28.96 -14.81
CA GLY A 39 -58.07 -28.22 -14.68
C GLY A 39 -58.83 -28.38 -13.33
N ALA A 40 -58.28 -29.10 -12.39
CA ALA A 40 -58.79 -29.20 -11.05
C ALA A 40 -58.57 -27.85 -10.33
N LEU A 41 -59.53 -27.46 -9.51
CA LEU A 41 -59.58 -26.26 -8.72
C LEU A 41 -58.45 -26.04 -7.72
N ASN A 42 -57.31 -26.66 -7.88
CA ASN A 42 -56.15 -26.52 -7.04
C ASN A 42 -55.22 -25.44 -7.56
N PHE A 43 -55.28 -24.29 -6.93
CA PHE A 43 -54.33 -23.17 -7.06
C PHE A 43 -52.91 -23.65 -6.72
N ASP A 44 -52.02 -23.63 -7.71
CA ASP A 44 -50.64 -24.06 -7.54
C ASP A 44 -49.68 -22.92 -7.15
N GLY A 45 -50.04 -21.67 -7.34
CA GLY A 45 -49.23 -20.55 -6.89
C GLY A 45 -49.34 -19.27 -7.74
N PHE A 46 -48.48 -18.28 -7.40
CA PHE A 46 -48.33 -16.98 -8.08
C PHE A 46 -46.99 -16.89 -8.77
N GLY A 47 -46.96 -16.33 -9.96
CA GLY A 47 -45.75 -16.08 -10.72
C GLY A 47 -45.69 -14.67 -11.32
N ASN A 48 -44.56 -14.29 -11.83
CA ASN A 48 -44.38 -13.01 -12.53
C ASN A 48 -45.18 -13.04 -13.84
N PHE A 49 -45.79 -11.91 -14.19
CA PHE A 49 -46.39 -11.70 -15.50
C PHE A 49 -45.34 -11.77 -16.60
N PRO A 50 -45.67 -12.38 -17.77
CA PRO A 50 -44.73 -12.43 -18.88
C PRO A 50 -44.44 -11.04 -19.45
N LEU A 51 -43.34 -10.94 -20.18
CA LEU A 51 -43.01 -9.77 -20.97
C LEU A 51 -44.01 -9.66 -22.13
N VAL A 52 -44.64 -8.50 -22.26
CA VAL A 52 -45.53 -8.15 -23.35
C VAL A 52 -44.77 -7.47 -24.50
N LEU A 53 -43.67 -6.77 -24.14
CA LEU A 53 -42.77 -6.12 -25.06
C LEU A 53 -42.08 -7.17 -25.95
N ASP A 54 -42.03 -6.88 -27.23
CA ASP A 54 -41.20 -7.63 -28.18
C ASP A 54 -39.71 -7.28 -28.03
N ASN A 55 -38.85 -8.03 -28.69
CA ASN A 55 -37.41 -7.83 -28.60
C ASN A 55 -36.96 -6.51 -29.25
N GLU A 56 -37.72 -5.98 -30.21
CA GLU A 56 -37.41 -4.73 -30.90
C GLU A 56 -37.62 -3.54 -29.98
N SER A 57 -38.77 -3.48 -29.28
CA SER A 57 -39.07 -2.45 -28.26
C SER A 57 -38.06 -2.50 -27.08
N ILE A 58 -37.68 -3.68 -26.65
CA ILE A 58 -36.64 -3.84 -25.63
C ILE A 58 -35.28 -3.33 -26.13
N CYS A 59 -34.92 -3.62 -27.38
CA CYS A 59 -33.68 -3.17 -28.02
C CYS A 59 -33.62 -1.64 -28.11
N GLU A 60 -34.72 -1.00 -28.48
CA GLU A 60 -34.83 0.47 -28.53
C GLU A 60 -34.65 1.08 -27.15
N ASN A 61 -35.31 0.52 -26.11
CA ASN A 61 -35.13 0.97 -24.75
C ASN A 61 -33.68 0.84 -24.28
N VAL A 62 -33.05 -0.32 -24.53
CA VAL A 62 -31.64 -0.57 -24.18
C VAL A 62 -30.73 0.42 -24.92
N ARG A 63 -30.93 0.66 -26.18
CA ARG A 63 -30.18 1.63 -26.97
C ARG A 63 -30.31 3.05 -26.41
N GLY A 64 -31.53 3.46 -26.08
CA GLY A 64 -31.80 4.77 -25.42
C GLY A 64 -31.06 4.93 -24.10
N ILE A 65 -31.06 3.88 -23.25
CA ILE A 65 -30.31 3.85 -21.98
C ILE A 65 -28.80 3.94 -22.24
N GLN A 66 -28.30 3.13 -23.17
CA GLN A 66 -26.87 3.11 -23.52
C GLN A 66 -26.39 4.47 -24.03
N MET A 67 -27.15 5.14 -24.87
CA MET A 67 -26.85 6.50 -25.32
C MET A 67 -26.82 7.49 -24.15
N ALA A 68 -27.83 7.43 -23.26
CA ALA A 68 -27.90 8.32 -22.10
C ALA A 68 -26.75 8.10 -21.10
N GLU A 69 -26.37 6.82 -20.89
CA GLU A 69 -25.25 6.45 -20.02
C GLU A 69 -23.88 6.53 -20.72
N GLY A 70 -23.90 6.76 -22.04
CA GLY A 70 -22.71 6.86 -22.86
C GLY A 70 -21.98 5.53 -23.00
N LEU A 71 -22.72 4.47 -23.05
CA LEU A 71 -22.29 3.15 -23.46
C LEU A 71 -22.40 3.02 -24.97
N ASN A 72 -21.74 2.02 -25.55
CA ASN A 72 -21.86 1.73 -26.98
C ASN A 72 -23.26 1.16 -27.26
N PRO A 73 -24.07 1.80 -28.11
CA PRO A 73 -25.40 1.32 -28.42
C PRO A 73 -25.35 0.00 -29.19
N VAL A 74 -26.17 -0.96 -28.76
CA VAL A 74 -26.30 -2.25 -29.48
C VAL A 74 -27.17 -2.09 -30.70
N GLU A 75 -26.84 -2.77 -31.79
CA GLU A 75 -27.69 -2.84 -32.98
C GLU A 75 -28.85 -3.82 -32.80
N HIS A 76 -28.56 -4.95 -32.15
CA HIS A 76 -29.49 -6.00 -31.81
C HIS A 76 -29.22 -6.53 -30.41
N LEU A 77 -30.26 -7.05 -29.77
CA LEU A 77 -30.10 -7.67 -28.44
C LEU A 77 -29.15 -8.87 -28.54
N GLU A 78 -28.18 -8.91 -27.65
CA GLU A 78 -27.17 -9.95 -27.55
C GLU A 78 -27.67 -11.19 -26.81
N GLY A 79 -27.10 -12.36 -27.13
CA GLY A 79 -27.37 -13.63 -26.44
C GLY A 79 -28.80 -14.11 -26.64
N ASP A 80 -29.54 -14.33 -25.56
CA ASP A 80 -30.96 -14.73 -25.57
C ASP A 80 -31.94 -13.53 -25.67
N GLY A 81 -31.40 -12.33 -25.76
CA GLY A 81 -32.15 -11.08 -25.74
C GLY A 81 -32.80 -10.74 -24.38
N ARG A 82 -32.52 -11.52 -23.34
CA ARG A 82 -33.13 -11.40 -22.00
C ARG A 82 -32.10 -11.37 -20.85
N THR A 83 -30.84 -11.16 -21.19
CA THR A 83 -29.75 -11.03 -20.23
C THR A 83 -29.18 -9.62 -20.33
N PHE A 84 -29.09 -8.92 -19.17
CA PHE A 84 -28.64 -7.53 -19.07
C PHE A 84 -27.49 -7.42 -18.08
N THR A 85 -26.48 -6.66 -18.42
CA THR A 85 -25.25 -6.48 -17.63
C THR A 85 -25.26 -5.14 -16.91
N ILE A 86 -24.97 -5.17 -15.63
CA ILE A 86 -24.83 -4.01 -14.75
C ILE A 86 -23.44 -4.07 -14.12
N GLU A 87 -22.57 -3.18 -14.51
CA GLU A 87 -21.21 -3.10 -14.00
C GLU A 87 -21.14 -2.07 -12.87
N MET A 88 -20.70 -2.53 -11.70
CA MET A 88 -20.50 -1.68 -10.53
C MET A 88 -19.25 -2.08 -9.77
N GLU A 89 -18.36 -1.13 -9.51
CA GLU A 89 -17.11 -1.36 -8.80
C GLU A 89 -17.31 -1.97 -7.41
N THR A 90 -16.34 -2.75 -6.97
CA THR A 90 -16.33 -3.34 -5.62
C THR A 90 -16.38 -2.23 -4.56
N GLY A 91 -17.23 -2.41 -3.56
CA GLY A 91 -17.39 -1.41 -2.48
C GLY A 91 -18.40 -0.32 -2.76
N THR A 92 -18.97 -0.19 -3.97
CA THR A 92 -19.99 0.82 -4.32
C THR A 92 -21.41 0.42 -3.94
N GLY A 93 -21.64 -0.82 -3.47
CA GLY A 93 -22.93 -1.27 -2.95
C GLY A 93 -23.80 -2.01 -3.96
N LYS A 94 -23.25 -2.92 -4.78
CA LYS A 94 -23.98 -3.81 -5.69
C LYS A 94 -25.22 -4.42 -5.05
N THR A 95 -25.07 -4.99 -3.85
CA THR A 95 -26.17 -5.64 -3.11
C THR A 95 -27.31 -4.66 -2.82
N TYR A 96 -27.02 -3.45 -2.38
CA TYR A 96 -28.03 -2.40 -2.19
C TYR A 96 -28.75 -2.09 -3.50
N THR A 97 -28.00 -1.97 -4.58
CA THR A 97 -28.54 -1.60 -5.89
C THR A 97 -29.49 -2.66 -6.43
N TYR A 98 -29.13 -3.95 -6.38
CA TYR A 98 -30.08 -4.95 -6.89
C TYR A 98 -31.29 -5.17 -5.95
N ILE A 99 -31.18 -4.95 -4.63
CA ILE A 99 -32.34 -4.92 -3.75
C ILE A 99 -33.26 -3.76 -4.15
N LYS A 100 -32.70 -2.56 -4.36
CA LYS A 100 -33.46 -1.41 -4.86
C LYS A 100 -34.12 -1.72 -6.21
N THR A 101 -33.38 -2.33 -7.12
CA THR A 101 -33.92 -2.75 -8.44
C THR A 101 -35.12 -3.67 -8.32
N MET A 102 -35.11 -4.63 -7.39
CA MET A 102 -36.28 -5.49 -7.15
C MET A 102 -37.53 -4.69 -6.72
N TYR A 103 -37.34 -3.71 -5.83
CA TYR A 103 -38.44 -2.84 -5.43
C TYR A 103 -38.90 -1.93 -6.58
N GLU A 104 -38.02 -1.38 -7.38
CA GLU A 104 -38.36 -0.57 -8.56
C GLU A 104 -39.14 -1.38 -9.60
N LEU A 105 -38.71 -2.60 -9.92
CA LEU A 105 -39.40 -3.49 -10.83
C LEU A 105 -40.80 -3.89 -10.31
N ASN A 106 -40.92 -4.09 -9.00
CA ASN A 106 -42.23 -4.33 -8.40
C ASN A 106 -43.13 -3.07 -8.44
N ALA A 107 -42.58 -1.92 -8.10
CA ALA A 107 -43.34 -0.65 -8.09
C ALA A 107 -43.85 -0.29 -9.50
N ARG A 108 -43.03 -0.50 -10.54
CA ARG A 108 -43.36 -0.13 -11.93
C ARG A 108 -44.22 -1.17 -12.65
N TYR A 109 -43.89 -2.47 -12.49
CA TYR A 109 -44.42 -3.52 -13.33
C TYR A 109 -45.19 -4.60 -12.54
N GLY A 110 -45.08 -4.59 -11.21
CA GLY A 110 -45.79 -5.56 -10.37
C GLY A 110 -45.04 -6.91 -10.22
N TRP A 111 -43.84 -7.05 -10.76
CA TRP A 111 -43.07 -8.30 -10.63
C TRP A 111 -42.64 -8.54 -9.19
N SER A 112 -42.82 -9.74 -8.69
CA SER A 112 -42.69 -10.04 -7.26
C SER A 112 -41.81 -11.26 -6.92
N LYS A 113 -41.36 -12.06 -7.91
CA LYS A 113 -40.58 -13.30 -7.71
C LYS A 113 -39.16 -13.13 -8.22
N PHE A 114 -38.18 -13.18 -7.29
CA PHE A 114 -36.77 -12.98 -7.57
C PHE A 114 -35.94 -14.13 -7.04
N VAL A 115 -34.90 -14.55 -7.79
CA VAL A 115 -33.94 -15.54 -7.36
C VAL A 115 -32.53 -14.96 -7.52
N ILE A 116 -31.78 -14.93 -6.43
CA ILE A 116 -30.41 -14.40 -6.41
C ILE A 116 -29.45 -15.60 -6.38
N VAL A 117 -28.66 -15.69 -7.42
CA VAL A 117 -27.65 -16.75 -7.58
C VAL A 117 -26.28 -16.19 -7.22
N VAL A 118 -25.62 -16.86 -6.28
CA VAL A 118 -24.29 -16.46 -5.78
C VAL A 118 -23.29 -17.60 -5.90
N PRO A 119 -21.97 -17.31 -6.03
CA PRO A 119 -20.97 -18.36 -6.26
C PRO A 119 -20.66 -19.20 -5.02
N SER A 120 -20.78 -18.66 -3.81
CA SER A 120 -20.34 -19.34 -2.58
C SER A 120 -21.33 -19.17 -1.41
N ILE A 121 -21.16 -20.04 -0.40
CA ILE A 121 -21.94 -19.98 0.85
C ILE A 121 -21.65 -18.64 1.57
N ALA A 122 -20.43 -18.16 1.55
CA ALA A 122 -20.05 -16.91 2.20
C ALA A 122 -20.80 -15.71 1.64
N ILE A 123 -20.86 -15.58 0.31
CA ILE A 123 -21.60 -14.51 -0.36
C ILE A 123 -23.10 -14.66 -0.07
N ARG A 124 -23.60 -15.90 -0.05
CA ARG A 124 -24.99 -16.20 0.27
C ARG A 124 -25.39 -15.63 1.65
N GLU A 125 -24.59 -15.91 2.69
CA GLU A 125 -24.84 -15.40 4.04
C GLU A 125 -24.66 -13.87 4.11
N GLY A 126 -23.69 -13.31 3.40
CA GLY A 126 -23.46 -11.87 3.30
C GLY A 126 -24.64 -11.14 2.64
N VAL A 127 -25.19 -11.70 1.57
CA VAL A 127 -26.39 -11.18 0.90
C VAL A 127 -27.58 -11.25 1.83
N PHE A 128 -27.81 -12.38 2.51
CA PHE A 128 -28.90 -12.54 3.47
C PHE A 128 -28.83 -11.48 4.58
N LYS A 129 -27.66 -11.27 5.17
CA LYS A 129 -27.44 -10.21 6.18
C LYS A 129 -27.68 -8.82 5.62
N SER A 130 -27.35 -8.58 4.37
CA SER A 130 -27.65 -7.30 3.72
C SER A 130 -29.15 -7.07 3.62
N PHE A 131 -29.95 -8.07 3.30
CA PHE A 131 -31.41 -8.00 3.33
C PHE A 131 -31.93 -7.67 4.73
N GLU A 132 -31.44 -8.35 5.77
CA GLU A 132 -31.83 -8.06 7.16
C GLU A 132 -31.54 -6.60 7.55
N SER A 133 -30.33 -6.12 7.27
CA SER A 133 -29.90 -4.79 7.68
C SER A 133 -30.60 -3.66 6.92
N MET A 134 -31.04 -3.91 5.68
CA MET A 134 -31.70 -2.93 4.82
C MET A 134 -33.21 -3.04 4.80
N ALA A 135 -33.79 -4.05 5.42
CA ALA A 135 -35.24 -4.32 5.36
C ALA A 135 -36.09 -3.13 5.79
N GLU A 136 -35.74 -2.47 6.90
CA GLU A 136 -36.45 -1.30 7.40
C GLU A 136 -36.29 -0.07 6.50
N HIS A 137 -35.06 0.10 5.93
CA HIS A 137 -34.77 1.20 5.02
C HIS A 137 -35.65 1.16 3.77
N PHE A 138 -35.71 0.01 3.08
CA PHE A 138 -36.53 -0.15 1.89
C PHE A 138 -38.03 -0.23 2.18
N ALA A 139 -38.44 -0.81 3.31
CA ALA A 139 -39.84 -0.79 3.71
C ALA A 139 -40.35 0.63 3.95
N GLY A 140 -39.52 1.51 4.51
CA GLY A 140 -39.82 2.94 4.66
C GLY A 140 -39.92 3.68 3.33
N GLU A 141 -39.05 3.36 2.35
CA GLU A 141 -39.01 3.99 1.03
C GLU A 141 -40.21 3.57 0.14
N TYR A 142 -40.52 2.27 0.08
CA TYR A 142 -41.49 1.72 -0.87
C TYR A 142 -42.85 1.36 -0.24
N GLY A 143 -42.98 1.48 1.08
CA GLY A 143 -44.22 1.11 1.79
C GLY A 143 -44.55 -0.37 1.74
N LYS A 144 -43.65 -1.21 1.30
CA LYS A 144 -43.81 -2.66 1.15
C LYS A 144 -42.64 -3.40 1.79
N ARG A 145 -42.92 -4.57 2.37
CA ARG A 145 -41.89 -5.43 2.96
C ARG A 145 -41.65 -6.62 2.07
N MET A 146 -40.38 -6.84 1.67
CA MET A 146 -39.97 -8.02 0.93
C MET A 146 -39.72 -9.18 1.89
N GLN A 147 -40.17 -10.37 1.50
CA GLN A 147 -39.81 -11.60 2.17
C GLN A 147 -38.58 -12.23 1.47
N TYR A 148 -37.64 -12.74 2.26
CA TYR A 148 -36.44 -13.31 1.72
C TYR A 148 -35.98 -14.54 2.54
N PHE A 149 -35.39 -15.51 1.87
CA PHE A 149 -34.86 -16.70 2.51
C PHE A 149 -33.70 -17.31 1.74
N ILE A 150 -32.90 -18.08 2.45
CA ILE A 150 -31.86 -18.92 1.84
C ILE A 150 -32.47 -20.25 1.45
N TYR A 151 -32.21 -20.68 0.21
CA TYR A 151 -32.56 -22.03 -0.22
C TYR A 151 -31.87 -23.08 0.67
N ASN A 152 -32.65 -23.98 1.21
CA ASN A 152 -32.17 -25.11 2.01
C ASN A 152 -32.93 -26.37 1.60
N SER A 153 -32.19 -27.40 1.14
CA SER A 153 -32.72 -28.69 0.73
C SER A 153 -33.52 -29.42 1.82
N LYS A 154 -33.33 -29.05 3.10
CA LYS A 154 -34.06 -29.60 4.26
C LYS A 154 -35.33 -28.82 4.62
N GLN A 155 -35.59 -27.69 3.94
CA GLN A 155 -36.71 -26.76 4.24
C GLN A 155 -37.47 -26.36 2.98
N LEU A 156 -37.90 -27.35 2.20
CA LEU A 156 -38.60 -27.19 0.93
C LEU A 156 -39.95 -26.43 1.07
N ALA A 157 -40.57 -26.44 2.24
CA ALA A 157 -41.78 -25.68 2.53
C ALA A 157 -41.62 -24.16 2.27
N LYS A 158 -40.41 -23.63 2.35
CA LYS A 158 -40.13 -22.22 1.99
C LYS A 158 -40.32 -21.96 0.50
N ILE A 159 -40.10 -22.95 -0.38
CA ILE A 159 -40.38 -22.83 -1.82
C ILE A 159 -41.88 -22.80 -2.07
N ASP A 160 -42.66 -23.60 -1.35
CA ASP A 160 -44.13 -23.51 -1.43
C ASP A 160 -44.63 -22.14 -0.95
N ALA A 161 -44.10 -21.63 0.15
CA ALA A 161 -44.44 -20.26 0.62
C ALA A 161 -44.03 -19.20 -0.43
N PHE A 162 -42.83 -19.32 -1.07
CA PHE A 162 -42.40 -18.45 -2.15
C PHE A 162 -43.35 -18.44 -3.34
N ALA A 163 -43.91 -19.60 -3.70
CA ALA A 163 -44.83 -19.72 -4.81
C ALA A 163 -46.28 -19.36 -4.45
N SER A 164 -46.72 -19.60 -3.21
CA SER A 164 -48.12 -19.42 -2.81
C SER A 164 -48.46 -18.01 -2.29
N ASP A 165 -47.47 -17.16 -1.99
CA ASP A 165 -47.68 -15.78 -1.58
C ASP A 165 -47.60 -14.84 -2.79
N ASN A 166 -48.42 -13.84 -2.89
CA ASN A 166 -48.41 -12.82 -3.96
C ASN A 166 -47.51 -11.62 -3.67
N GLY A 167 -46.90 -11.55 -2.48
CA GLY A 167 -45.96 -10.49 -2.09
C GLY A 167 -44.62 -10.57 -2.80
N ILE A 168 -43.78 -9.60 -2.51
CA ILE A 168 -42.41 -9.57 -3.03
C ILE A 168 -41.53 -10.60 -2.30
N HIS A 169 -40.99 -11.55 -3.05
CA HIS A 169 -40.15 -12.60 -2.50
C HIS A 169 -38.81 -12.69 -3.19
N ALA A 170 -37.73 -12.87 -2.42
CA ALA A 170 -36.38 -13.13 -2.88
C ALA A 170 -35.85 -14.45 -2.30
N MET A 171 -35.45 -15.37 -3.16
CA MET A 171 -34.74 -16.59 -2.78
C MET A 171 -33.27 -16.45 -3.09
N ILE A 172 -32.39 -16.70 -2.10
CA ILE A 172 -30.94 -16.64 -2.25
C ILE A 172 -30.42 -18.07 -2.34
N ILE A 173 -29.70 -18.41 -3.43
CA ILE A 173 -29.20 -19.74 -3.71
C ILE A 173 -27.75 -19.68 -4.20
N ASN A 174 -26.90 -20.59 -3.72
CA ASN A 174 -25.56 -20.73 -4.24
C ASN A 174 -25.48 -21.83 -5.31
N THR A 175 -24.46 -21.73 -6.20
CA THR A 175 -24.29 -22.63 -7.34
C THR A 175 -24.22 -24.10 -6.98
N GLN A 176 -23.65 -24.43 -5.83
CA GLN A 176 -23.51 -25.79 -5.35
C GLN A 176 -24.85 -26.49 -5.12
N ALA A 177 -25.90 -25.75 -4.88
CA ALA A 177 -27.22 -26.29 -4.65
C ALA A 177 -27.89 -26.84 -5.92
N PHE A 178 -27.38 -26.53 -7.13
CA PHE A 178 -27.98 -26.92 -8.40
C PHE A 178 -26.99 -27.26 -9.53
N ASN A 179 -25.67 -27.33 -9.26
CA ASN A 179 -24.66 -27.66 -10.25
C ASN A 179 -24.41 -29.18 -10.43
N ALA A 180 -25.23 -30.04 -9.86
CA ALA A 180 -25.11 -31.46 -10.03
C ALA A 180 -25.36 -31.91 -11.49
N SER A 181 -24.61 -32.92 -11.95
CA SER A 181 -24.82 -33.53 -13.26
C SER A 181 -26.26 -33.98 -13.43
N LEU A 182 -26.93 -33.49 -14.47
CA LEU A 182 -28.30 -33.84 -14.87
C LEU A 182 -28.38 -35.25 -15.52
N ASN A 183 -27.28 -35.99 -15.65
CA ASN A 183 -27.22 -37.29 -16.23
C ASN A 183 -27.92 -38.32 -15.29
N GLU A 184 -29.14 -38.64 -15.60
CA GLU A 184 -29.93 -39.66 -14.91
C GLU A 184 -29.30 -41.09 -15.06
N ASP A 185 -28.44 -41.33 -16.06
CA ASP A 185 -27.85 -42.64 -16.38
C ASP A 185 -26.70 -43.11 -15.49
N LYS A 186 -26.31 -42.35 -14.46
CA LYS A 186 -25.30 -42.77 -13.46
C LYS A 186 -25.89 -43.21 -12.13
N ASN A 187 -27.16 -43.51 -12.06
CA ASN A 187 -27.77 -44.14 -10.90
C ASN A 187 -27.40 -45.64 -10.84
N LYS A 188 -26.19 -45.96 -10.41
CA LYS A 188 -25.92 -47.25 -9.78
C LYS A 188 -26.52 -47.18 -8.38
N GLU A 189 -27.61 -47.93 -8.22
CA GLU A 189 -28.20 -48.27 -6.93
C GLU A 189 -27.09 -48.69 -5.96
N GLY A 190 -27.03 -48.09 -4.79
CA GLY A 190 -26.25 -48.60 -3.67
C GLY A 190 -25.13 -47.75 -3.09
N ARG A 191 -24.96 -46.45 -3.40
CA ARG A 191 -24.08 -45.56 -2.59
C ARG A 191 -24.87 -44.43 -1.93
N ALA A 192 -25.02 -44.59 -0.62
CA ALA A 192 -25.64 -43.65 0.29
C ALA A 192 -25.13 -42.23 0.07
N GLY A 193 -26.03 -41.28 -0.13
CA GLY A 193 -25.78 -39.86 -0.11
C GLY A 193 -26.44 -39.14 -1.27
N ASP A 194 -27.74 -38.81 -1.14
CA ASP A 194 -28.38 -37.76 -1.91
C ASP A 194 -27.60 -36.48 -1.70
N SER A 195 -26.74 -36.08 -2.66
CA SER A 195 -26.06 -34.80 -2.54
C SER A 195 -27.12 -33.67 -2.54
N ALA A 196 -26.98 -32.68 -1.69
CA ALA A 196 -27.90 -31.55 -1.58
C ALA A 196 -28.22 -30.90 -2.95
N ALA A 197 -27.26 -30.97 -3.89
CA ALA A 197 -27.39 -30.48 -5.26
C ALA A 197 -28.39 -31.27 -6.14
N ARG A 198 -28.77 -32.48 -5.76
CA ARG A 198 -29.76 -33.31 -6.51
C ARG A 198 -31.18 -33.05 -6.02
N ILE A 199 -31.37 -32.59 -4.79
CA ILE A 199 -32.68 -32.44 -4.16
C ILE A 199 -33.59 -31.48 -4.94
N ILE A 200 -33.02 -30.40 -5.45
CA ILE A 200 -33.79 -29.40 -6.23
C ILE A 200 -34.39 -29.98 -7.52
N PHE A 201 -33.74 -31.00 -8.10
CA PHE A 201 -34.16 -31.64 -9.37
C PHE A 201 -34.91 -32.98 -9.17
N SER A 202 -35.02 -33.49 -7.95
CA SER A 202 -35.68 -34.77 -7.66
C SER A 202 -37.07 -34.58 -7.12
N ARG A 203 -37.97 -35.55 -7.43
CA ARG A 203 -39.29 -35.62 -6.79
C ARG A 203 -39.12 -36.00 -5.33
N ARG A 204 -39.84 -35.31 -4.45
CA ARG A 204 -39.77 -35.53 -3.01
C ARG A 204 -41.19 -35.75 -2.44
N ASP A 205 -41.37 -36.79 -1.65
CA ASP A 205 -42.65 -37.07 -0.99
C ASP A 205 -42.96 -35.96 0.02
N GLU A 206 -41.99 -35.47 0.75
CA GLU A 206 -42.04 -34.32 1.64
C GLU A 206 -42.56 -33.04 0.94
N PHE A 207 -42.47 -33.00 -0.39
CA PHE A 207 -42.88 -31.86 -1.24
C PHE A 207 -44.04 -32.22 -2.16
N GLY A 208 -44.87 -33.19 -1.74
CA GLY A 208 -46.04 -33.65 -2.50
C GLY A 208 -45.67 -34.32 -3.84
N SER A 209 -44.59 -35.10 -3.88
CA SER A 209 -44.06 -35.77 -5.07
C SER A 209 -43.76 -34.83 -6.24
N ARG A 210 -43.52 -33.52 -5.97
CA ARG A 210 -43.14 -32.50 -6.95
C ARG A 210 -41.60 -32.29 -6.95
N LYS A 211 -41.06 -31.76 -8.05
CA LYS A 211 -39.68 -31.29 -8.10
C LYS A 211 -39.67 -29.80 -7.69
N PRO A 212 -38.81 -29.39 -6.74
CA PRO A 212 -38.69 -27.97 -6.35
C PRO A 212 -38.42 -27.06 -7.53
N ILE A 213 -37.56 -27.45 -8.48
CA ILE A 213 -37.25 -26.64 -9.66
C ILE A 213 -38.46 -26.38 -10.56
N ASP A 214 -39.37 -27.34 -10.69
CA ASP A 214 -40.59 -27.18 -11.52
C ASP A 214 -41.53 -26.14 -10.94
N ILE A 215 -41.62 -26.02 -9.61
CA ILE A 215 -42.40 -24.98 -8.93
C ILE A 215 -41.73 -23.64 -9.13
N LEU A 216 -40.42 -23.53 -8.92
CA LEU A 216 -39.67 -22.29 -9.15
C LEU A 216 -39.79 -21.83 -10.61
N ALA A 217 -39.66 -22.71 -11.57
CA ALA A 217 -39.82 -22.40 -13.00
C ALA A 217 -41.21 -21.85 -13.35
N LYS A 218 -42.27 -22.37 -12.72
CA LYS A 218 -43.65 -21.87 -12.93
C LYS A 218 -43.86 -20.44 -12.42
N THR A 219 -43.05 -19.98 -11.45
CA THR A 219 -43.11 -18.59 -10.95
C THR A 219 -42.50 -17.59 -11.94
N ASN A 220 -41.83 -18.02 -13.02
CA ASN A 220 -41.10 -17.16 -13.98
C ASN A 220 -40.24 -16.13 -13.23
N PRO A 221 -39.30 -16.56 -12.40
CA PRO A 221 -38.54 -15.63 -11.55
C PRO A 221 -37.64 -14.72 -12.38
N ILE A 222 -37.36 -13.52 -11.87
CA ILE A 222 -36.28 -12.68 -12.36
C ILE A 222 -34.99 -13.17 -11.66
N LEU A 223 -34.01 -13.59 -12.46
CA LEU A 223 -32.73 -14.03 -11.92
C LEU A 223 -31.78 -12.82 -11.77
N ILE A 224 -31.13 -12.77 -10.62
CA ILE A 224 -30.04 -11.84 -10.32
C ILE A 224 -28.80 -12.69 -10.05
N ILE A 225 -27.77 -12.55 -10.87
CA ILE A 225 -26.50 -13.28 -10.71
C ILE A 225 -25.46 -12.30 -10.18
N ASP A 226 -25.04 -12.53 -8.95
CA ASP A 226 -23.96 -11.78 -8.32
C ASP A 226 -22.62 -12.44 -8.62
N GLU A 227 -21.63 -11.70 -9.10
CA GLU A 227 -20.32 -12.17 -9.58
C GLU A 227 -20.43 -13.27 -10.66
N PRO A 228 -21.04 -12.98 -11.82
CA PRO A 228 -21.33 -13.98 -12.86
C PRO A 228 -20.09 -14.70 -13.38
N GLN A 229 -18.91 -14.11 -13.36
CA GLN A 229 -17.66 -14.76 -13.74
C GLN A 229 -17.32 -15.95 -12.86
N SER A 230 -17.68 -15.91 -11.57
CA SER A 230 -17.51 -17.02 -10.62
C SER A 230 -18.66 -18.03 -10.70
N VAL A 231 -19.87 -17.59 -11.02
CA VAL A 231 -21.07 -18.43 -11.16
C VAL A 231 -21.08 -19.21 -12.47
N LEU A 232 -20.90 -18.52 -13.60
CA LEU A 232 -21.07 -19.08 -14.94
C LEU A 232 -19.84 -19.83 -15.44
N GLY A 233 -18.67 -19.61 -14.85
CA GLY A 233 -17.41 -20.21 -15.25
C GLY A 233 -16.96 -19.85 -16.67
N THR A 234 -15.93 -20.55 -17.19
CA THR A 234 -15.33 -20.26 -18.49
C THR A 234 -15.94 -21.04 -19.66
N ALA A 235 -16.54 -22.20 -19.37
CA ALA A 235 -17.10 -23.05 -20.42
C ALA A 235 -18.46 -22.51 -20.92
N LYS A 236 -18.64 -22.43 -22.23
CA LYS A 236 -19.92 -22.00 -22.88
C LYS A 236 -21.11 -22.86 -22.48
N SER A 237 -20.89 -24.13 -22.11
CA SER A 237 -21.92 -25.02 -21.58
C SER A 237 -21.35 -25.84 -20.42
N ASN A 238 -21.93 -25.66 -19.24
CA ASN A 238 -21.62 -26.42 -18.04
C ASN A 238 -22.91 -26.76 -17.24
N ALA A 239 -22.81 -27.55 -16.18
CA ALA A 239 -23.93 -27.93 -15.36
C ALA A 239 -24.66 -26.74 -14.75
N THR A 240 -23.94 -25.71 -14.33
CA THR A 240 -24.49 -24.47 -13.75
C THR A 240 -25.34 -23.70 -14.76
N ARG A 241 -24.82 -23.46 -15.99
CA ARG A 241 -25.59 -22.77 -17.04
C ARG A 241 -26.86 -23.56 -17.45
N LYS A 242 -26.77 -24.90 -17.49
CA LYS A 242 -27.95 -25.76 -17.71
C LYS A 242 -28.94 -25.65 -16.56
N GLY A 243 -28.47 -25.68 -15.32
CA GLY A 243 -29.29 -25.51 -14.12
C GLY A 243 -30.01 -24.17 -14.08
N ILE A 244 -29.34 -23.06 -14.44
CA ILE A 244 -29.92 -21.72 -14.51
C ILE A 244 -31.10 -21.68 -15.52
N LYS A 245 -30.97 -22.29 -16.68
CA LYS A 245 -32.06 -22.36 -17.66
C LYS A 245 -33.31 -23.08 -17.15
N LEU A 246 -33.16 -24.04 -16.24
CA LEU A 246 -34.26 -24.78 -15.65
C LEU A 246 -35.12 -23.94 -14.69
N PHE A 247 -34.63 -22.80 -14.20
CA PHE A 247 -35.46 -21.86 -13.46
C PHE A 247 -36.48 -21.13 -14.36
N ASN A 248 -36.35 -21.23 -15.67
CA ASN A 248 -37.21 -20.55 -16.66
C ASN A 248 -37.36 -19.05 -16.35
N PRO A 249 -36.24 -18.29 -16.28
CA PRO A 249 -36.28 -16.92 -15.87
C PRO A 249 -37.05 -16.05 -16.88
N LEU A 250 -37.74 -15.02 -16.36
CA LEU A 250 -38.35 -14.00 -17.17
C LEU A 250 -37.29 -13.19 -17.91
N PHE A 251 -36.23 -12.82 -17.19
CA PHE A 251 -34.98 -12.28 -17.66
C PHE A 251 -33.90 -12.41 -16.58
N THR A 252 -32.65 -12.15 -16.95
CA THR A 252 -31.48 -12.29 -16.07
C THR A 252 -30.71 -11.00 -15.97
N LEU A 253 -30.35 -10.58 -14.75
CA LEU A 253 -29.53 -9.42 -14.43
C LEU A 253 -28.16 -9.89 -13.91
N LEU A 254 -27.09 -9.42 -14.53
CA LEU A 254 -25.71 -9.76 -14.18
C LEU A 254 -25.06 -8.57 -13.46
N TYR A 255 -24.77 -8.72 -12.17
CA TYR A 255 -24.11 -7.69 -11.35
C TYR A 255 -22.66 -8.08 -11.04
N SER A 256 -21.70 -7.31 -11.48
CA SER A 256 -20.28 -7.49 -11.14
C SER A 256 -19.48 -6.20 -11.26
N ALA A 257 -18.29 -6.18 -10.67
CA ALA A 257 -17.26 -5.20 -10.96
C ALA A 257 -16.39 -5.62 -12.17
N THR A 258 -16.42 -6.92 -12.53
CA THR A 258 -15.60 -7.49 -13.60
C THR A 258 -16.43 -8.51 -14.37
N HIS A 259 -16.88 -8.16 -15.54
CA HIS A 259 -17.59 -9.06 -16.42
C HIS A 259 -16.63 -9.72 -17.42
N ARG A 260 -16.75 -11.04 -17.59
CA ARG A 260 -16.05 -11.76 -18.69
C ARG A 260 -16.86 -11.76 -19.97
N GLU A 261 -18.16 -11.86 -19.84
CA GLU A 261 -19.12 -11.78 -20.92
C GLU A 261 -20.07 -10.62 -20.62
N ILE A 262 -20.23 -9.72 -21.53
CA ILE A 262 -21.12 -8.56 -21.45
C ILE A 262 -22.30 -8.81 -22.38
N PHE A 263 -23.53 -8.66 -21.89
CA PHE A 263 -24.75 -8.78 -22.66
C PHE A 263 -25.62 -7.56 -22.41
N ASN A 264 -25.97 -6.82 -23.44
CA ASN A 264 -26.90 -5.71 -23.38
C ASN A 264 -26.62 -4.81 -22.15
N GLN A 265 -25.39 -4.29 -22.04
CA GLN A 265 -24.99 -3.52 -20.86
C GLN A 265 -25.84 -2.26 -20.72
N VAL A 266 -26.46 -2.07 -19.55
CA VAL A 266 -27.37 -0.97 -19.27
C VAL A 266 -26.84 0.05 -18.26
N TYR A 267 -25.81 -0.31 -17.51
CA TYR A 267 -25.19 0.58 -16.54
C TYR A 267 -23.70 0.25 -16.36
N ARG A 268 -22.87 1.28 -16.19
CA ARG A 268 -21.44 1.13 -15.89
C ARG A 268 -21.01 2.14 -14.84
N LEU A 269 -20.45 1.62 -13.76
CA LEU A 269 -19.70 2.34 -12.74
C LEU A 269 -18.43 1.55 -12.46
N ASP A 270 -17.44 1.69 -13.30
CA ASP A 270 -16.18 0.97 -13.16
C ASP A 270 -15.24 1.61 -12.12
N ALA A 271 -14.01 1.09 -11.99
CA ALA A 271 -13.03 1.57 -11.03
C ALA A 271 -12.68 3.06 -11.21
N ILE A 272 -12.63 3.55 -12.46
CA ILE A 272 -12.33 4.94 -12.79
C ILE A 272 -13.43 5.86 -12.28
N ASP A 273 -14.66 5.54 -12.65
CA ASP A 273 -15.81 6.33 -12.23
C ASP A 273 -15.97 6.35 -10.71
N ALA A 274 -15.78 5.18 -10.07
CA ALA A 274 -15.87 5.06 -8.61
C ALA A 274 -14.80 5.90 -7.89
N TYR A 275 -13.57 5.91 -8.42
CA TYR A 275 -12.47 6.70 -7.85
C TYR A 275 -12.68 8.20 -8.08
N ASN A 276 -12.96 8.61 -9.32
CA ASN A 276 -13.15 10.02 -9.66
C ASN A 276 -14.33 10.66 -8.93
N LYS A 277 -15.41 9.88 -8.73
CA LYS A 277 -16.58 10.31 -7.94
C LYS A 277 -16.37 10.18 -6.42
N LYS A 278 -15.15 9.82 -5.95
CA LYS A 278 -14.80 9.65 -4.53
C LYS A 278 -15.75 8.68 -3.79
N LEU A 279 -16.18 7.60 -4.46
CA LEU A 279 -17.11 6.59 -3.89
C LEU A 279 -16.38 5.44 -3.18
N VAL A 280 -15.08 5.34 -3.37
CA VAL A 280 -14.19 4.33 -2.81
C VAL A 280 -12.98 4.98 -2.15
N LYS A 281 -12.25 4.22 -1.31
CA LYS A 281 -11.01 4.70 -0.68
C LYS A 281 -9.89 4.92 -1.69
N LYS A 282 -9.04 5.90 -1.42
CA LYS A 282 -7.76 6.07 -2.08
C LYS A 282 -6.82 4.94 -1.67
N ILE A 283 -6.12 4.35 -2.62
CA ILE A 283 -5.13 3.29 -2.37
C ILE A 283 -3.77 3.92 -2.13
N GLU A 284 -3.13 3.50 -1.04
CA GLU A 284 -1.74 3.80 -0.70
C GLU A 284 -0.98 2.48 -0.54
N VAL A 285 0.26 2.42 -1.01
CA VAL A 285 1.09 1.21 -0.91
C VAL A 285 2.32 1.49 -0.08
N ARG A 286 2.58 0.61 0.89
CA ARG A 286 3.85 0.54 1.61
C ARG A 286 4.52 -0.79 1.29
N SER A 287 5.66 -0.71 0.64
CA SER A 287 6.41 -1.89 0.21
C SER A 287 7.40 -2.34 1.29
N VAL A 288 7.51 -3.65 1.48
CA VAL A 288 8.57 -4.32 2.25
C VAL A 288 9.07 -5.45 1.38
N HIS A 289 10.19 -5.23 0.68
CA HIS A 289 10.69 -6.17 -0.30
C HIS A 289 12.21 -6.32 -0.24
N GLN A 290 12.70 -7.45 -0.73
CA GLN A 290 14.13 -7.73 -0.81
C GLN A 290 14.73 -7.09 -2.05
N VAL A 291 15.81 -6.32 -1.88
CA VAL A 291 16.57 -5.69 -2.95
C VAL A 291 17.91 -6.40 -3.08
N GLY A 292 18.16 -7.02 -4.23
CA GLY A 292 19.42 -7.66 -4.56
C GLY A 292 19.70 -8.95 -3.78
N SER A 293 20.50 -9.80 -4.36
CA SER A 293 21.23 -10.86 -3.66
C SER A 293 22.69 -10.45 -3.65
N THR A 294 23.20 -9.96 -2.54
CA THR A 294 24.64 -9.88 -2.37
C THR A 294 25.17 -11.30 -2.18
N ALA A 295 26.33 -11.60 -2.73
CA ALA A 295 27.00 -12.89 -2.51
C ALA A 295 27.37 -13.15 -1.04
N THR A 296 27.01 -12.23 -0.15
CA THR A 296 27.22 -12.27 1.29
C THR A 296 25.87 -12.42 1.99
N ASN A 297 25.85 -13.22 3.04
CA ASN A 297 24.64 -13.45 3.87
C ASN A 297 24.27 -12.25 4.78
N SER A 298 24.78 -11.07 4.50
CA SER A 298 24.63 -9.86 5.34
C SER A 298 23.22 -9.31 5.31
N TYR A 299 22.44 -9.58 6.33
CA TYR A 299 21.12 -8.98 6.50
C TYR A 299 21.21 -7.51 6.91
N VAL A 300 20.69 -6.62 6.10
CA VAL A 300 20.49 -5.20 6.44
C VAL A 300 19.11 -4.75 5.99
N TYR A 301 18.34 -4.15 6.89
CA TYR A 301 17.02 -3.62 6.63
C TYR A 301 16.97 -2.14 7.03
N LEU A 302 16.48 -1.28 6.14
CA LEU A 302 16.20 0.11 6.46
C LEU A 302 14.71 0.28 6.78
N ASP A 303 14.41 0.51 8.05
CA ASP A 303 13.05 0.73 8.55
C ASP A 303 12.55 2.14 8.17
N GLU A 304 13.25 3.17 8.65
CA GLU A 304 12.93 4.57 8.38
C GLU A 304 14.14 5.49 8.59
N ILE A 305 14.08 6.68 8.03
CA ILE A 305 15.01 7.76 8.36
C ILE A 305 14.31 8.71 9.33
N VAL A 306 14.91 8.90 10.49
CA VAL A 306 14.40 9.73 11.57
C VAL A 306 15.09 11.09 11.52
N ILE A 307 14.29 12.12 11.29
CA ILE A 307 14.73 13.51 11.33
C ILE A 307 14.51 14.05 12.75
N SER A 308 15.55 14.60 13.34
CA SER A 308 15.55 15.16 14.69
C SER A 308 16.19 16.55 14.71
N LYS A 309 16.44 17.09 15.90
CA LYS A 309 17.18 18.37 16.06
C LYS A 309 18.64 18.30 15.61
N GLY A 310 19.21 17.11 15.52
CA GLY A 310 20.57 16.85 15.03
C GLY A 310 20.58 16.30 13.59
N ASN A 311 21.72 15.70 13.20
CA ASN A 311 21.84 15.04 11.90
C ASN A 311 20.79 13.93 11.74
N PRO A 312 20.34 13.66 10.49
CA PRO A 312 19.41 12.58 10.23
C PRO A 312 19.98 11.24 10.71
N GLN A 313 19.13 10.41 11.27
CA GLN A 313 19.48 9.09 11.75
C GLN A 313 18.65 8.03 11.03
N ALA A 314 19.22 6.88 10.78
CA ALA A 314 18.52 5.76 10.17
C ALA A 314 18.19 4.70 11.21
N ARG A 315 16.98 4.15 11.13
CA ARG A 315 16.61 2.97 11.91
C ARG A 315 16.97 1.73 11.09
N LEU A 316 18.13 1.13 11.41
CA LEU A 316 18.65 -0.03 10.70
C LEU A 316 18.45 -1.33 11.47
N GLY A 317 17.93 -2.34 10.78
CA GLY A 317 17.88 -3.73 11.23
C GLY A 317 19.12 -4.49 10.72
N PHE A 318 19.82 -5.18 11.61
CA PHE A 318 20.98 -6.00 11.27
C PHE A 318 21.17 -7.12 12.29
N ASP A 319 21.98 -8.08 11.94
CA ASP A 319 22.31 -9.22 12.80
C ASP A 319 23.39 -8.86 13.82
N VAL A 320 23.25 -9.33 15.06
CA VAL A 320 24.23 -9.16 16.14
C VAL A 320 24.56 -10.52 16.74
N LYS A 321 25.84 -10.79 16.92
CA LYS A 321 26.33 -11.99 17.60
C LYS A 321 26.00 -11.93 19.09
N THR A 322 25.39 -12.98 19.62
CA THR A 322 25.09 -13.16 21.03
C THR A 322 25.72 -14.46 21.54
N ALA A 323 25.74 -14.68 22.84
CA ALA A 323 26.26 -15.91 23.45
C ALA A 323 25.54 -17.18 22.94
N ASN A 324 24.28 -17.05 22.51
CA ASN A 324 23.43 -18.16 22.07
C ASN A 324 23.20 -18.20 20.56
N GLY A 325 24.03 -17.52 19.75
CA GLY A 325 23.90 -17.44 18.31
C GLY A 325 23.70 -16.02 17.80
N THR A 326 23.18 -15.86 16.59
CA THR A 326 22.94 -14.57 15.95
C THR A 326 21.52 -14.11 16.25
N ARG A 327 21.35 -12.84 16.63
CA ARG A 327 20.06 -12.21 16.88
C ARG A 327 19.91 -10.95 16.04
N GLN A 328 18.77 -10.77 15.44
CA GLN A 328 18.42 -9.52 14.77
C GLN A 328 18.12 -8.41 15.77
N THR A 329 18.60 -7.23 15.47
CA THR A 329 18.34 -6.02 16.24
C THR A 329 18.02 -4.88 15.30
N ILE A 330 17.22 -3.93 15.75
CA ILE A 330 17.02 -2.64 15.10
C ILE A 330 17.60 -1.58 15.99
N ARG A 331 18.45 -0.72 15.44
CA ARG A 331 19.04 0.42 16.16
C ARG A 331 18.87 1.70 15.37
N LEU A 332 18.73 2.79 16.09
CA LEU A 332 18.85 4.13 15.53
C LEU A 332 20.33 4.44 15.37
N VAL A 333 20.78 4.70 14.15
CA VAL A 333 22.19 4.86 13.79
C VAL A 333 22.40 6.15 13.05
N GLY A 334 23.59 6.73 13.20
CA GLY A 334 24.04 7.90 12.46
C GLY A 334 25.07 7.54 11.40
N GLU A 335 25.56 8.55 10.70
CA GLU A 335 26.69 8.41 9.78
C GLU A 335 27.91 7.86 10.50
N GLY A 336 28.71 7.08 9.77
CA GLY A 336 29.87 6.41 10.32
C GLY A 336 29.59 5.17 11.15
N PHE A 337 28.32 4.76 11.33
CA PHE A 337 28.00 3.54 12.02
C PHE A 337 28.49 2.32 11.24
N ASP A 338 29.32 1.51 11.88
CA ASP A 338 29.95 0.34 11.28
C ASP A 338 29.22 -0.94 11.71
N LEU A 339 28.55 -1.61 10.79
CA LEU A 339 27.78 -2.81 11.09
C LEU A 339 28.67 -3.95 11.55
N LYS A 340 29.89 -4.09 10.99
CA LYS A 340 30.83 -5.13 11.40
C LYS A 340 31.22 -4.96 12.88
N GLU A 341 31.58 -3.75 13.26
CA GLU A 341 31.97 -3.44 14.65
C GLU A 341 30.80 -3.67 15.63
N GLN A 342 29.63 -3.19 15.25
CA GLN A 342 28.44 -3.19 16.11
C GLN A 342 27.67 -4.53 16.13
N SER A 343 27.95 -5.41 15.17
CA SER A 343 27.39 -6.77 15.13
C SER A 343 28.12 -7.77 16.02
N GLY A 344 29.21 -7.35 16.67
CA GLY A 344 30.08 -8.27 17.40
C GLY A 344 31.08 -8.99 16.49
N GLY A 345 31.46 -8.33 15.39
CA GLY A 345 32.51 -8.81 14.46
C GLY A 345 32.03 -9.84 13.44
N LEU A 346 30.75 -9.86 13.10
CA LEU A 346 30.22 -10.77 12.08
C LEU A 346 30.92 -10.51 10.73
N GLN A 347 31.50 -11.56 10.16
CA GLN A 347 32.27 -11.50 8.89
C GLN A 347 31.39 -11.14 7.69
N GLU A 348 30.09 -11.38 7.79
CA GLU A 348 29.09 -11.02 6.79
C GLU A 348 29.07 -9.52 6.51
N TYR A 349 29.43 -8.67 7.48
CA TYR A 349 29.55 -7.21 7.30
C TYR A 349 30.98 -6.73 6.99
N ALA A 350 31.90 -7.62 6.64
CA ALA A 350 33.32 -7.28 6.37
C ALA A 350 33.50 -6.30 5.21
N ASN A 351 32.60 -6.32 4.21
CA ASN A 351 32.75 -5.53 2.98
C ASN A 351 32.19 -4.10 3.15
N ASN A 352 32.80 -3.31 4.04
CA ASN A 352 32.49 -1.89 4.22
C ASN A 352 31.00 -1.59 4.41
N PHE A 353 30.29 -2.41 5.18
CA PHE A 353 28.94 -2.11 5.64
C PHE A 353 28.97 -1.02 6.72
N LYS A 354 29.52 0.12 6.36
CA LYS A 354 29.56 1.31 7.18
C LYS A 354 28.70 2.38 6.56
N VAL A 355 27.83 2.99 7.34
CA VAL A 355 26.97 4.07 6.88
C VAL A 355 27.83 5.26 6.46
N GLU A 356 27.83 5.59 5.18
CA GLU A 356 28.55 6.71 4.61
C GLU A 356 27.77 8.00 4.78
N CYS A 357 26.48 7.99 4.40
CA CYS A 357 25.62 9.13 4.43
C CYS A 357 24.16 8.71 4.66
N ILE A 358 23.43 9.50 5.42
CA ILE A 358 22.00 9.38 5.60
C ILE A 358 21.35 10.63 5.00
N ASP A 359 20.73 10.47 3.84
CA ASP A 359 20.13 11.57 3.10
C ASP A 359 18.61 11.62 3.37
N GLY A 360 18.19 12.59 4.17
CA GLY A 360 16.78 12.82 4.47
C GLY A 360 15.97 13.38 3.30
N LEU A 361 16.64 14.00 2.30
CA LEU A 361 16.02 14.55 1.10
C LEU A 361 15.61 13.45 0.13
N THR A 362 16.56 12.60 -0.23
CA THR A 362 16.31 11.46 -1.13
C THR A 362 15.68 10.27 -0.38
N ASN A 363 15.62 10.36 0.94
CA ASN A 363 15.14 9.31 1.82
C ASN A 363 15.93 8.00 1.64
N THR A 364 17.29 8.10 1.63
CA THR A 364 18.21 7.00 1.38
C THR A 364 19.32 6.93 2.41
N VAL A 365 19.81 5.72 2.63
CA VAL A 365 21.05 5.45 3.37
C VAL A 365 22.09 4.87 2.41
N HIS A 366 23.24 5.49 2.35
CA HIS A 366 24.37 5.05 1.54
C HIS A 366 25.42 4.40 2.44
N PHE A 367 25.97 3.29 1.95
CA PHE A 367 27.05 2.58 2.62
C PHE A 367 28.34 2.70 1.81
N LEU A 368 29.48 2.64 2.50
CA LEU A 368 30.79 2.73 1.86
C LEU A 368 31.08 1.63 0.82
N ASN A 369 30.35 0.53 0.87
CA ASN A 369 30.42 -0.54 -0.15
C ASN A 369 29.61 -0.25 -1.42
N GLY A 370 29.00 0.94 -1.54
CA GLY A 370 28.17 1.34 -2.67
C GLY A 370 26.69 0.90 -2.55
N LEU A 371 26.33 0.18 -1.49
CA LEU A 371 24.92 -0.15 -1.23
C LEU A 371 24.14 1.12 -0.89
N THR A 372 22.99 1.26 -1.51
CA THR A 372 22.01 2.31 -1.18
C THR A 372 20.69 1.64 -0.82
N LEU A 373 20.08 2.04 0.29
CA LEU A 373 18.80 1.52 0.76
C LEU A 373 17.78 2.64 0.89
N HIS A 374 16.55 2.33 0.48
CA HIS A 374 15.36 3.11 0.79
C HIS A 374 14.60 2.49 1.97
N PRO A 375 13.78 3.26 2.71
CA PRO A 375 12.94 2.71 3.77
C PRO A 375 12.02 1.60 3.25
N GLY A 376 12.05 0.46 3.94
CA GLY A 376 11.35 -0.77 3.56
C GLY A 376 12.19 -1.76 2.78
N GLU A 377 13.39 -1.40 2.36
CA GLU A 377 14.27 -2.31 1.62
C GLU A 377 15.12 -3.15 2.57
N VAL A 378 15.35 -4.38 2.16
CA VAL A 378 16.16 -5.35 2.87
C VAL A 378 17.16 -6.01 1.91
N VAL A 379 18.38 -6.20 2.35
CA VAL A 379 19.47 -6.82 1.57
C VAL A 379 20.08 -7.96 2.37
N GLY A 380 20.58 -8.96 1.68
CA GLY A 380 21.26 -10.14 2.26
C GLY A 380 20.41 -11.40 2.28
N SER A 381 20.88 -12.45 2.99
CA SER A 381 20.11 -13.67 3.17
C SER A 381 18.94 -13.43 4.11
N VAL A 382 17.78 -13.17 3.54
CA VAL A 382 16.54 -12.93 4.30
C VAL A 382 15.80 -14.24 4.41
N ASN A 383 15.64 -14.74 5.62
CA ASN A 383 14.66 -15.78 5.90
C ASN A 383 13.26 -15.17 5.65
N GLU A 384 12.38 -15.92 5.00
CA GLU A 384 11.01 -15.50 4.70
C GLU A 384 10.28 -15.00 5.97
N ASP A 385 10.50 -15.62 7.11
CA ASP A 385 9.92 -15.21 8.40
C ASP A 385 10.35 -13.81 8.82
N ILE A 386 11.53 -13.36 8.43
CA ILE A 386 12.04 -12.01 8.68
C ILE A 386 11.25 -10.99 7.85
N LEU A 387 11.08 -11.25 6.56
CA LEU A 387 10.28 -10.40 5.69
C LEU A 387 8.84 -10.29 6.21
N ARG A 388 8.23 -11.43 6.61
CA ARG A 388 6.89 -11.45 7.21
C ARG A 388 6.81 -10.64 8.50
N ARG A 389 7.85 -10.72 9.36
CA ARG A 389 7.94 -9.91 10.58
C ARG A 389 7.95 -8.41 10.27
N HIS A 390 8.70 -7.98 9.27
CA HIS A 390 8.72 -6.57 8.84
C HIS A 390 7.39 -6.11 8.25
N GLN A 391 6.72 -6.95 7.46
CA GLN A 391 5.38 -6.65 6.96
C GLN A 391 4.37 -6.48 8.11
N ILE A 392 4.42 -7.36 9.12
CA ILE A 392 3.59 -7.26 10.34
C ILE A 392 3.87 -5.95 11.08
N ARG A 393 5.15 -5.61 11.28
CA ARG A 393 5.58 -4.36 11.93
C ARG A 393 5.06 -3.14 11.18
N GLU A 394 5.24 -3.08 9.87
CA GLU A 394 4.78 -1.96 9.06
C GLU A 394 3.26 -1.80 9.10
N THR A 395 2.53 -2.92 9.10
CA THR A 395 1.08 -2.91 9.24
C THR A 395 0.66 -2.33 10.59
N ILE A 396 1.33 -2.73 11.68
CA ILE A 396 1.06 -2.23 13.03
C ILE A 396 1.34 -0.73 13.12
N LYS A 397 2.49 -0.27 12.63
CA LYS A 397 2.84 1.17 12.62
C LYS A 397 1.80 1.99 11.87
N THR A 398 1.47 1.56 10.65
CA THR A 398 0.46 2.24 9.83
C THR A 398 -0.91 2.26 10.49
N HIS A 399 -1.29 1.15 11.13
CA HIS A 399 -2.54 1.07 11.89
C HIS A 399 -2.58 2.09 13.03
N LEU A 400 -1.56 2.11 13.88
CA LEU A 400 -1.49 3.02 15.03
C LEU A 400 -1.46 4.49 14.58
N GLU A 401 -0.75 4.82 13.50
CA GLU A 401 -0.77 6.16 12.90
C GLU A 401 -2.18 6.56 12.45
N ARG A 402 -2.85 5.68 11.70
CA ARG A 402 -4.19 5.92 11.18
C ARG A 402 -5.23 5.97 12.29
N GLU A 403 -5.17 5.04 13.25
CA GLU A 403 -6.09 4.99 14.38
C GLU A 403 -5.98 6.27 15.22
N ARG A 404 -4.76 6.76 15.50
CA ARG A 404 -4.54 8.01 16.20
C ARG A 404 -5.20 9.21 15.52
N GLN A 405 -5.09 9.29 14.18
CA GLN A 405 -5.69 10.37 13.39
C GLN A 405 -7.23 10.34 13.40
N LEU A 406 -7.79 9.13 13.40
CA LEU A 406 -9.24 8.92 13.27
C LEU A 406 -9.97 8.73 14.60
N PHE A 407 -9.23 8.51 15.69
CA PHE A 407 -9.78 8.20 17.02
C PHE A 407 -10.75 9.28 17.52
N ALA A 408 -10.36 10.56 17.47
CA ALA A 408 -11.19 11.68 17.90
C ALA A 408 -12.46 11.86 17.05
N ARG A 409 -12.49 11.30 15.84
CA ARG A 409 -13.66 11.31 14.93
C ARG A 409 -14.62 10.14 15.16
N GLY A 410 -14.33 9.28 16.14
CA GLY A 410 -15.13 8.09 16.43
C GLY A 410 -15.02 7.00 15.34
N ILE A 411 -13.97 7.02 14.51
CA ILE A 411 -13.79 6.05 13.45
C ILE A 411 -12.83 4.97 13.94
N LYS A 412 -13.32 3.75 14.07
CA LYS A 412 -12.49 2.59 14.40
C LYS A 412 -11.71 2.13 13.19
N VAL A 413 -10.45 1.79 13.38
CA VAL A 413 -9.55 1.27 12.35
C VAL A 413 -9.45 -0.25 12.48
N LEU A 414 -9.52 -0.97 11.37
CA LEU A 414 -9.30 -2.41 11.27
C LEU A 414 -8.18 -2.70 10.28
N SER A 415 -7.33 -3.67 10.61
CA SER A 415 -6.28 -4.19 9.73
C SER A 415 -6.51 -5.67 9.43
N LEU A 416 -6.29 -6.05 8.18
CA LEU A 416 -6.54 -7.40 7.68
C LEU A 416 -5.23 -8.03 7.22
N PHE A 417 -4.92 -9.22 7.77
CA PHE A 417 -3.79 -10.06 7.36
C PHE A 417 -4.30 -11.29 6.62
N PHE A 418 -3.82 -11.51 5.40
CA PHE A 418 -4.04 -12.75 4.66
C PHE A 418 -2.85 -13.69 4.87
N ILE A 419 -3.11 -14.91 5.35
CA ILE A 419 -2.09 -15.91 5.65
C ILE A 419 -2.27 -17.17 4.80
N ASP A 420 -1.19 -17.97 4.65
CA ASP A 420 -1.20 -19.21 3.86
C ASP A 420 -1.81 -20.37 4.62
N HIS A 421 -1.44 -20.52 5.88
CA HIS A 421 -1.77 -21.67 6.71
C HIS A 421 -2.31 -21.25 8.06
N VAL A 422 -3.37 -21.94 8.50
CA VAL A 422 -3.97 -21.65 9.81
C VAL A 422 -2.98 -21.88 10.94
N ASP A 423 -2.12 -22.89 10.82
CA ASP A 423 -1.09 -23.21 11.81
C ASP A 423 -0.04 -22.10 11.99
N SER A 424 0.14 -21.22 11.00
CA SER A 424 0.98 -20.04 11.14
C SER A 424 0.44 -19.03 12.16
N TYR A 425 -0.87 -19.08 12.42
CA TYR A 425 -1.52 -18.22 13.41
C TYR A 425 -1.91 -18.98 14.68
N ARG A 426 -2.50 -20.19 14.56
CA ARG A 426 -2.97 -21.01 15.68
C ARG A 426 -2.69 -22.49 15.45
N ILE A 427 -1.93 -23.11 16.33
CA ILE A 427 -1.56 -24.54 16.29
C ILE A 427 -2.46 -25.29 17.26
N TYR A 428 -3.13 -26.34 16.77
CA TYR A 428 -4.02 -27.16 17.58
C TYR A 428 -3.28 -28.40 18.11
N GLY A 429 -2.97 -28.41 19.42
CA GLY A 429 -2.52 -29.59 20.18
C GLY A 429 -3.68 -30.53 20.52
N LYS A 430 -3.38 -31.63 21.24
CA LYS A 430 -4.43 -32.59 21.66
C LYS A 430 -5.45 -31.98 22.62
N ASP A 431 -5.01 -31.09 23.53
CA ASP A 431 -5.84 -30.54 24.61
C ASP A 431 -5.84 -28.98 24.66
N THR A 432 -4.89 -28.32 24.02
CA THR A 432 -4.73 -26.84 24.05
C THR A 432 -4.40 -26.30 22.67
N ALA A 433 -4.85 -25.08 22.37
CA ALA A 433 -4.44 -24.36 21.18
C ALA A 433 -3.26 -23.44 21.52
N GLU A 434 -2.16 -23.57 20.79
CA GLU A 434 -0.97 -22.72 20.93
C GLU A 434 -0.95 -21.63 19.88
N LYS A 435 -0.29 -20.51 20.19
CA LYS A 435 -0.09 -19.41 19.22
C LYS A 435 0.90 -19.84 18.14
N GLY A 436 0.53 -19.66 16.88
CA GLY A 436 1.41 -19.87 15.74
C GLY A 436 2.46 -18.76 15.62
N LYS A 437 3.36 -18.90 14.65
CA LYS A 437 4.49 -17.97 14.45
C LYS A 437 4.03 -16.51 14.19
N PHE A 438 3.00 -16.30 13.41
CA PHE A 438 2.53 -14.96 13.08
C PHE A 438 1.82 -14.27 14.24
N ALA A 439 1.11 -15.01 15.09
CA ALA A 439 0.51 -14.45 16.29
C ALA A 439 1.58 -13.99 17.28
N ARG A 440 2.63 -14.79 17.49
CA ARG A 440 3.78 -14.41 18.35
C ARG A 440 4.53 -13.20 17.80
N MET A 441 4.87 -13.20 16.50
CA MET A 441 5.52 -12.06 15.85
C MET A 441 4.68 -10.79 15.98
N PHE A 442 3.36 -10.89 15.79
CA PHE A 442 2.46 -9.75 15.92
C PHE A 442 2.47 -9.15 17.34
N GLU A 443 2.33 -9.98 18.35
CA GLU A 443 2.30 -9.50 19.75
C GLU A 443 3.61 -8.83 20.14
N GLU A 444 4.76 -9.41 19.77
CA GLU A 444 6.08 -8.83 19.98
C GLU A 444 6.25 -7.47 19.30
N GLU A 445 5.89 -7.38 18.04
CA GLU A 445 6.02 -6.15 17.26
C GLU A 445 5.02 -5.08 17.69
N TYR A 446 3.81 -5.48 18.08
CA TYR A 446 2.83 -4.54 18.63
C TYR A 446 3.29 -3.95 19.95
N GLN A 447 3.84 -4.78 20.84
CA GLN A 447 4.36 -4.30 22.13
C GLN A 447 5.49 -3.28 21.93
N ARG A 448 6.38 -3.52 20.97
CA ARG A 448 7.45 -2.57 20.60
C ARG A 448 6.89 -1.26 20.05
N ALA A 449 5.99 -1.35 19.07
CA ALA A 449 5.38 -0.16 18.47
C ALA A 449 4.58 0.66 19.51
N LEU A 450 3.92 -0.01 20.43
CA LEU A 450 3.22 0.64 21.55
C LEU A 450 4.18 1.38 22.47
N GLN A 451 5.31 0.78 22.85
CA GLN A 451 6.33 1.42 23.67
C GLN A 451 6.91 2.67 22.97
N GLU A 452 7.20 2.58 21.68
CA GLU A 452 7.66 3.72 20.87
C GLU A 452 6.64 4.85 20.85
N LEU A 453 5.37 4.53 20.59
CA LEU A 453 4.29 5.51 20.56
C LEU A 453 4.07 6.17 21.93
N MET A 454 4.10 5.40 23.02
CA MET A 454 3.94 5.89 24.39
C MET A 454 5.12 6.78 24.84
N SER A 455 6.33 6.54 24.33
CA SER A 455 7.48 7.38 24.59
C SER A 455 7.36 8.75 23.92
N THR A 456 6.73 8.79 22.73
CA THR A 456 6.57 10.00 21.93
C THR A 456 5.35 10.83 22.36
N PHE A 457 4.22 10.17 22.65
CA PHE A 457 2.95 10.83 22.99
C PHE A 457 2.54 10.47 24.41
N LYS A 458 2.62 11.44 25.32
CA LYS A 458 2.27 11.25 26.71
C LYS A 458 0.87 11.78 27.01
N ASP A 459 0.11 11.01 27.78
CA ASP A 459 -1.19 11.37 28.41
C ASP A 459 -2.25 12.00 27.48
N THR A 460 -2.41 11.45 26.27
CA THR A 460 -3.51 11.78 25.37
C THR A 460 -4.71 10.84 25.62
N ALA A 461 -5.90 11.22 25.11
CA ALA A 461 -7.08 10.35 25.16
C ALA A 461 -6.81 9.02 24.45
N TYR A 462 -6.03 9.06 23.36
CA TYR A 462 -5.66 7.88 22.59
C TYR A 462 -4.66 6.99 23.34
N THR A 463 -3.64 7.55 23.99
CA THR A 463 -2.70 6.76 24.80
C THR A 463 -3.36 6.11 26.01
N ARG A 464 -4.31 6.80 26.65
CA ARG A 464 -5.15 6.21 27.73
C ARG A 464 -6.03 5.07 27.23
N PHE A 465 -6.59 5.21 26.00
CA PHE A 465 -7.32 4.11 25.35
C PHE A 465 -6.42 2.89 25.12
N LEU A 466 -5.22 3.09 24.57
CA LEU A 466 -4.26 2.01 24.32
C LEU A 466 -3.78 1.32 25.59
N SER A 467 -3.63 2.07 26.69
CA SER A 467 -3.21 1.55 28.00
C SER A 467 -4.29 0.73 28.75
N ASN A 468 -5.51 0.67 28.21
CA ASN A 468 -6.57 -0.12 28.82
C ASN A 468 -6.22 -1.63 28.72
N PRO A 469 -6.31 -2.41 29.81
CA PRO A 469 -6.03 -3.86 29.81
C PRO A 469 -6.83 -4.65 28.75
N LYS A 470 -8.01 -4.17 28.36
CA LYS A 470 -8.80 -4.78 27.28
C LYS A 470 -8.10 -4.69 25.92
N ASN A 471 -7.19 -3.73 25.74
CA ASN A 471 -6.42 -3.51 24.52
C ASN A 471 -5.00 -4.09 24.63
N ALA A 472 -4.77 -5.05 25.54
CA ALA A 472 -3.52 -5.79 25.61
C ALA A 472 -3.25 -6.55 24.29
N PRO A 473 -1.97 -6.77 23.92
CA PRO A 473 -1.61 -7.36 22.62
C PRO A 473 -2.37 -8.64 22.27
N GLU A 474 -2.63 -9.50 23.25
CA GLU A 474 -3.33 -10.77 23.09
C GLU A 474 -4.85 -10.64 22.85
N ASN A 475 -5.45 -9.49 23.12
CA ASN A 475 -6.90 -9.25 23.03
C ASN A 475 -7.31 -8.51 21.77
N ILE A 476 -6.36 -7.90 21.06
CA ILE A 476 -6.66 -6.96 19.94
C ILE A 476 -6.66 -7.61 18.57
N HIS A 477 -6.29 -8.88 18.50
CA HIS A 477 -6.27 -9.63 17.25
C HIS A 477 -7.00 -10.97 17.39
N ASP A 478 -7.57 -11.44 16.29
CA ASP A 478 -8.14 -12.77 16.21
C ASP A 478 -8.00 -13.34 14.80
N GLY A 479 -8.09 -14.68 14.72
CA GLY A 479 -8.04 -15.42 13.48
C GLY A 479 -9.45 -15.91 13.07
N TYR A 480 -9.89 -15.54 11.87
CA TYR A 480 -11.15 -15.96 11.31
C TYR A 480 -10.93 -17.04 10.24
N PHE A 481 -11.18 -18.28 10.62
CA PHE A 481 -10.95 -19.46 9.80
C PHE A 481 -12.18 -20.36 9.80
N SER A 482 -12.29 -21.26 8.80
CA SER A 482 -13.28 -22.31 8.79
C SER A 482 -13.12 -23.22 10.02
N ILE A 483 -14.22 -23.65 10.61
CA ILE A 483 -14.24 -24.45 11.84
C ILE A 483 -14.76 -25.87 11.51
N ASP A 484 -14.05 -26.92 11.94
CA ASP A 484 -14.49 -28.31 11.79
C ASP A 484 -15.61 -28.72 12.77
N LYS A 485 -16.14 -29.95 12.60
CA LYS A 485 -17.19 -30.50 13.50
C LYS A 485 -16.76 -30.63 14.98
N LYS A 486 -15.44 -30.52 15.26
CA LYS A 486 -14.88 -30.57 16.61
C LYS A 486 -14.60 -29.17 17.18
N GLY A 487 -14.95 -28.10 16.47
CA GLY A 487 -14.73 -26.73 16.89
C GLY A 487 -13.32 -26.21 16.63
N LYS A 488 -12.49 -26.90 15.83
CA LYS A 488 -11.14 -26.49 15.46
C LYS A 488 -11.15 -25.74 14.14
N ASN A 489 -10.36 -24.65 14.03
CA ASN A 489 -10.16 -23.97 12.75
C ASN A 489 -9.40 -24.86 11.78
N VAL A 490 -9.82 -24.93 10.53
CA VAL A 490 -9.21 -25.76 9.49
C VAL A 490 -8.90 -24.97 8.24
N GLU A 491 -7.95 -25.48 7.47
CA GLU A 491 -7.70 -24.99 6.13
C GLU A 491 -8.83 -25.41 5.20
N SER A 492 -9.41 -24.47 4.48
CA SER A 492 -10.41 -24.81 3.45
C SER A 492 -9.70 -25.33 2.20
N LYS A 493 -9.29 -26.61 2.23
CA LYS A 493 -8.85 -27.33 1.04
C LYS A 493 -10.05 -28.06 0.44
N ASN A 494 -10.69 -27.50 -0.57
CA ASN A 494 -11.60 -28.14 -1.55
C ASN A 494 -12.60 -29.20 -1.04
N LYS A 495 -12.96 -29.18 0.23
CA LYS A 495 -14.10 -29.94 0.76
C LYS A 495 -15.14 -28.96 1.27
N GLU A 496 -15.92 -28.53 0.31
CA GLU A 496 -17.09 -27.69 0.49
C GLU A 496 -18.14 -28.42 1.31
N GLY A 497 -18.61 -27.81 2.38
CA GLY A 497 -19.66 -28.37 3.18
C GLY A 497 -19.87 -27.69 4.54
N GLU A 498 -20.54 -28.37 5.43
CA GLU A 498 -21.00 -27.92 6.77
C GLU A 498 -19.91 -27.18 7.63
N ASN A 499 -18.63 -27.33 7.30
CA ASN A 499 -17.53 -26.72 8.04
C ASN A 499 -17.35 -25.23 7.72
N GLU A 500 -17.70 -24.76 6.52
CA GLU A 500 -17.65 -23.34 6.15
C GLU A 500 -18.72 -22.52 6.85
N GLU A 501 -19.92 -23.07 7.06
CA GLU A 501 -21.04 -22.35 7.67
C GLU A 501 -20.75 -21.83 9.08
N ARG A 502 -19.98 -22.54 9.89
CA ARG A 502 -19.66 -22.14 11.27
C ARG A 502 -18.57 -21.06 11.39
N GLY A 503 -17.57 -21.09 10.52
CA GLY A 503 -16.53 -20.05 10.49
C GLY A 503 -17.08 -18.70 10.08
N PHE A 504 -18.01 -18.67 9.13
CA PHE A 504 -18.64 -17.46 8.63
C PHE A 504 -19.61 -16.83 9.61
N ASP A 505 -20.23 -17.60 10.49
CA ASP A 505 -21.14 -17.09 11.50
C ASP A 505 -20.48 -16.00 12.38
N LEU A 506 -19.20 -16.19 12.74
CA LEU A 506 -18.45 -15.22 13.54
C LEU A 506 -18.16 -13.92 12.79
N ILE A 507 -17.77 -14.01 11.50
CA ILE A 507 -17.41 -12.84 10.70
C ILE A 507 -18.64 -12.03 10.27
N MET A 508 -19.69 -12.72 9.86
CA MET A 508 -20.86 -12.10 9.24
C MET A 508 -21.91 -11.64 10.27
N LYS A 509 -22.07 -12.36 11.37
CA LYS A 509 -23.02 -11.99 12.41
C LYS A 509 -22.56 -10.82 13.26
N ASP A 510 -21.23 -10.65 13.46
CA ASP A 510 -20.66 -9.65 14.36
C ASP A 510 -20.06 -8.43 13.64
N LYS A 511 -20.39 -8.21 12.35
CA LYS A 511 -19.87 -7.10 11.55
C LYS A 511 -20.04 -5.73 12.22
N GLU A 512 -21.22 -5.48 12.80
CA GLU A 512 -21.50 -4.23 13.50
C GLU A 512 -20.77 -4.15 14.85
N ARG A 513 -20.51 -5.28 15.50
CA ARG A 513 -19.72 -5.34 16.73
C ARG A 513 -18.27 -4.98 16.47
N LEU A 514 -17.69 -5.44 15.37
CA LEU A 514 -16.32 -5.07 14.97
C LEU A 514 -16.15 -3.57 14.75
N LEU A 515 -17.22 -2.85 14.37
CA LEU A 515 -17.19 -1.40 14.17
C LEU A 515 -17.27 -0.60 15.47
N SER A 516 -17.63 -1.24 16.60
CA SER A 516 -17.72 -0.58 17.90
C SER A 516 -16.34 -0.42 18.54
N GLN A 517 -16.07 0.75 19.12
CA GLN A 517 -14.87 1.00 19.95
C GLN A 517 -14.82 0.10 21.20
N SER A 518 -15.97 -0.42 21.66
CA SER A 518 -16.02 -1.34 22.80
C SER A 518 -15.47 -2.74 22.50
N CYS A 519 -15.38 -3.12 21.22
CA CYS A 519 -14.77 -4.37 20.78
C CYS A 519 -13.24 -4.17 20.69
N PRO A 520 -12.42 -4.94 21.42
CA PRO A 520 -10.98 -4.75 21.41
C PRO A 520 -10.32 -5.19 20.11
N ILE A 521 -10.94 -6.10 19.34
CA ILE A 521 -10.37 -6.63 18.09
C ILE A 521 -10.22 -5.53 17.06
N ARG A 522 -8.99 -5.32 16.61
CA ARG A 522 -8.58 -4.34 15.61
C ARG A 522 -7.79 -4.96 14.46
N PHE A 523 -7.20 -6.13 14.68
CA PHE A 523 -6.42 -6.88 13.69
C PHE A 523 -7.05 -8.24 13.45
N ILE A 524 -7.21 -8.58 12.17
CA ILE A 524 -7.91 -9.79 11.74
C ILE A 524 -6.96 -10.61 10.88
N PHE A 525 -6.70 -11.86 11.28
CA PHE A 525 -5.96 -12.82 10.46
C PHE A 525 -6.95 -13.75 9.76
N SER A 526 -6.75 -13.96 8.46
CA SER A 526 -7.63 -14.82 7.67
C SER A 526 -6.87 -15.62 6.63
N HIS A 527 -7.26 -16.86 6.44
CA HIS A 527 -6.76 -17.72 5.37
C HIS A 527 -7.64 -17.57 4.11
N SER A 528 -8.55 -18.49 3.88
CA SER A 528 -9.42 -18.49 2.71
C SER A 528 -10.82 -17.96 2.98
N ALA A 529 -11.20 -17.90 4.25
CA ALA A 529 -12.57 -17.59 4.67
C ALA A 529 -13.06 -16.21 4.22
N LEU A 530 -12.16 -15.25 4.06
CA LEU A 530 -12.49 -13.91 3.57
C LEU A 530 -12.28 -13.71 2.06
N LYS A 531 -12.07 -14.78 1.27
CA LYS A 531 -11.80 -14.67 -0.17
C LYS A 531 -12.92 -14.00 -0.94
N GLU A 532 -14.19 -14.25 -0.56
CA GLU A 532 -15.36 -13.71 -1.25
C GLU A 532 -16.42 -13.26 -0.24
N GLY A 533 -17.14 -12.19 -0.54
CA GLY A 533 -18.34 -11.76 0.18
C GLY A 533 -18.16 -11.00 1.50
N TRP A 534 -16.96 -10.93 2.08
CA TRP A 534 -16.72 -10.12 3.27
C TRP A 534 -16.18 -8.74 2.89
N ASP A 535 -16.81 -7.71 3.40
CA ASP A 535 -16.42 -6.32 3.24
C ASP A 535 -16.79 -5.54 4.50
N ASN A 536 -15.82 -4.98 5.16
CA ASN A 536 -16.05 -4.09 6.30
C ASN A 536 -15.60 -2.68 5.90
N PRO A 537 -16.44 -1.65 6.09
CA PRO A 537 -16.11 -0.29 5.68
C PRO A 537 -14.89 0.28 6.40
N ASN A 538 -14.58 -0.19 7.61
CA ASN A 538 -13.50 0.34 8.42
C ASN A 538 -12.19 -0.45 8.31
N VAL A 539 -12.00 -1.25 7.27
CA VAL A 539 -10.69 -1.79 6.90
C VAL A 539 -9.86 -0.69 6.26
N PHE A 540 -8.72 -0.37 6.87
CA PHE A 540 -7.80 0.67 6.41
C PHE A 540 -6.43 0.11 6.02
N GLN A 541 -6.06 -1.08 6.49
CA GLN A 541 -4.82 -1.75 6.12
C GLN A 541 -5.09 -3.17 5.66
N ILE A 542 -4.37 -3.57 4.61
CA ILE A 542 -4.35 -4.95 4.12
C ILE A 542 -2.89 -5.37 3.98
N CYS A 543 -2.54 -6.49 4.60
CA CYS A 543 -1.23 -7.11 4.50
C CYS A 543 -1.36 -8.56 4.04
N THR A 544 -0.64 -8.94 2.99
CA THR A 544 -0.62 -10.31 2.48
C THR A 544 0.66 -11.00 2.91
N LEU A 545 0.52 -11.96 3.85
CA LEU A 545 1.61 -12.80 4.38
C LEU A 545 1.67 -14.16 3.67
N LYS A 546 1.36 -14.20 2.38
CA LYS A 546 1.33 -15.41 1.56
C LYS A 546 2.54 -15.48 0.65
N ASP A 547 2.90 -16.72 0.27
CA ASP A 547 3.81 -16.92 -0.86
C ASP A 547 3.18 -16.40 -2.15
N THR A 548 3.96 -15.61 -2.89
CA THR A 548 3.51 -14.90 -4.09
C THR A 548 3.26 -15.79 -5.32
N SER A 549 3.39 -17.11 -5.18
CA SER A 549 3.26 -18.05 -6.30
C SER A 549 1.82 -18.26 -6.83
N ASN A 550 0.80 -17.81 -6.10
CA ASN A 550 -0.59 -17.86 -6.56
C ASN A 550 -1.04 -16.44 -6.94
N GLU A 551 -1.18 -16.19 -8.22
CA GLU A 551 -1.74 -14.96 -8.81
C GLU A 551 -3.21 -14.75 -8.40
N ILE A 552 -3.44 -14.31 -7.17
CA ILE A 552 -4.72 -13.68 -6.83
C ILE A 552 -4.65 -12.27 -7.42
N LYS A 553 -5.63 -11.93 -8.25
CA LYS A 553 -5.69 -10.58 -8.83
C LYS A 553 -5.65 -9.54 -7.73
N LYS A 554 -4.69 -8.64 -7.78
CA LYS A 554 -4.48 -7.57 -6.77
C LYS A 554 -5.74 -6.75 -6.51
N ARG A 555 -6.53 -6.50 -7.54
CA ARG A 555 -7.82 -5.82 -7.44
C ARG A 555 -8.79 -6.52 -6.48
N GLN A 556 -8.83 -7.86 -6.45
CA GLN A 556 -9.73 -8.60 -5.55
C GLN A 556 -9.30 -8.51 -4.08
N GLU A 557 -8.00 -8.52 -3.81
CA GLU A 557 -7.47 -8.34 -2.45
C GLU A 557 -7.76 -6.93 -1.93
N VAL A 558 -7.42 -5.92 -2.73
CA VAL A 558 -7.62 -4.51 -2.42
C VAL A 558 -9.10 -4.17 -2.26
N GLY A 559 -9.97 -4.78 -3.08
CA GLY A 559 -11.42 -4.57 -3.06
C GLY A 559 -12.09 -4.78 -1.69
N ARG A 560 -11.48 -5.59 -0.80
CA ARG A 560 -11.98 -5.83 0.56
C ARG A 560 -11.99 -4.59 1.46
N GLY A 561 -11.09 -3.65 1.20
CA GLY A 561 -10.95 -2.42 1.98
C GLY A 561 -11.47 -1.17 1.29
N MET A 562 -12.00 -1.26 0.08
CA MET A 562 -12.33 -0.09 -0.75
C MET A 562 -13.54 0.72 -0.25
N ARG A 563 -14.42 0.16 0.55
CA ARG A 563 -15.59 0.89 1.06
C ARG A 563 -15.20 2.11 1.88
N LEU A 564 -15.90 3.23 1.68
CA LEU A 564 -15.77 4.41 2.55
C LEU A 564 -16.16 4.05 3.98
N CYS A 565 -15.39 4.57 4.94
CA CYS A 565 -15.56 4.24 6.35
C CYS A 565 -16.84 4.84 6.96
N VAL A 566 -17.20 4.33 8.13
CA VAL A 566 -18.30 4.83 8.95
C VAL A 566 -17.78 5.20 10.34
N ASN A 567 -18.38 6.22 10.94
CA ASN A 567 -18.10 6.60 12.32
C ASN A 567 -18.90 5.75 13.34
N ASP A 568 -18.74 6.00 14.63
CA ASP A 568 -19.42 5.33 15.72
C ASP A 568 -20.95 5.52 15.74
N LYS A 569 -21.47 6.50 15.00
CA LYS A 569 -22.91 6.73 14.79
C LYS A 569 -23.47 5.96 13.59
N GLY A 570 -22.61 5.21 12.86
CA GLY A 570 -22.99 4.48 11.66
C GLY A 570 -23.11 5.35 10.40
N GLU A 571 -22.60 6.57 10.43
CA GLU A 571 -22.66 7.53 9.32
C GLU A 571 -21.48 7.33 8.38
N ARG A 572 -21.77 7.17 7.09
CA ARG A 572 -20.74 7.04 6.05
C ARG A 572 -20.00 8.35 5.87
N GLN A 573 -18.68 8.27 5.82
CA GLN A 573 -17.78 9.41 5.66
C GLN A 573 -17.51 9.67 4.16
N ASP A 574 -18.53 10.10 3.46
CA ASP A 574 -18.54 10.40 2.03
C ASP A 574 -18.35 11.91 1.74
N ALA A 575 -18.48 12.31 0.47
CA ALA A 575 -18.32 13.70 0.05
C ALA A 575 -19.39 14.64 0.65
N ASP A 576 -20.57 14.15 0.99
CA ASP A 576 -21.60 14.97 1.67
C ASP A 576 -21.16 15.38 3.08
N VAL A 577 -20.33 14.54 3.75
CA VAL A 577 -19.85 14.78 5.11
C VAL A 577 -18.49 15.47 5.11
N LEU A 578 -17.59 15.09 4.21
CA LEU A 578 -16.18 15.48 4.21
C LEU A 578 -15.82 16.47 3.09
N GLY A 579 -16.70 16.73 2.14
CA GLY A 579 -16.40 17.57 0.99
C GLY A 579 -15.22 17.04 0.19
N ASP A 580 -14.22 17.89 -0.04
CA ASP A 580 -12.99 17.50 -0.75
C ASP A 580 -12.04 16.61 0.07
N HIS A 581 -12.21 16.59 1.40
CA HIS A 581 -11.34 15.83 2.33
C HIS A 581 -11.68 14.33 2.43
N VAL A 582 -12.47 13.77 1.50
CA VAL A 582 -12.80 12.33 1.48
C VAL A 582 -11.53 11.47 1.48
N PHE A 583 -10.54 11.82 0.66
CA PHE A 583 -9.30 11.07 0.51
C PHE A 583 -8.27 11.30 1.60
N ASP A 584 -8.46 12.30 2.47
CA ASP A 584 -7.62 12.47 3.67
C ASP A 584 -8.03 11.46 4.76
N THR A 585 -9.32 11.16 4.81
CA THR A 585 -9.90 10.21 5.77
C THR A 585 -9.92 8.78 5.24
N ASN A 586 -10.35 8.60 4.00
CA ASN A 586 -10.58 7.31 3.38
C ASN A 586 -9.36 6.86 2.57
N ILE A 587 -8.31 6.41 3.26
CA ILE A 587 -7.11 5.83 2.65
C ILE A 587 -7.04 4.35 3.03
N LEU A 588 -6.88 3.49 2.04
CA LEU A 588 -6.59 2.08 2.21
C LEU A 588 -5.10 1.86 1.97
N THR A 589 -4.37 1.49 3.00
CA THR A 589 -2.94 1.18 2.88
C THR A 589 -2.74 -0.31 2.66
N VAL A 590 -2.05 -0.66 1.57
CA VAL A 590 -1.67 -2.04 1.25
C VAL A 590 -0.20 -2.25 1.56
N ILE A 591 0.10 -3.22 2.43
CA ILE A 591 1.47 -3.61 2.76
C ILE A 591 1.87 -4.75 1.83
N ALA A 592 2.73 -4.44 0.86
CA ALA A 592 3.18 -5.35 -0.19
C ALA A 592 4.53 -5.99 0.13
N SER A 593 4.74 -7.23 -0.33
CA SER A 593 6.03 -7.95 -0.29
C SER A 593 6.87 -7.74 -1.56
N GLU A 594 6.37 -6.97 -2.49
CA GLU A 594 7.01 -6.63 -3.76
C GLU A 594 7.30 -5.12 -3.81
N SER A 595 8.12 -4.68 -4.75
CA SER A 595 8.41 -3.25 -4.91
C SER A 595 7.12 -2.45 -5.19
N TYR A 596 7.15 -1.16 -4.84
CA TYR A 596 6.03 -0.26 -5.15
C TYR A 596 5.68 -0.26 -6.65
N ASP A 597 6.70 -0.23 -7.49
CA ASP A 597 6.53 -0.16 -8.94
C ASP A 597 5.92 -1.45 -9.51
N ASP A 598 6.35 -2.62 -9.02
CA ASP A 598 5.78 -3.91 -9.41
C ASP A 598 4.32 -4.04 -8.96
N PHE A 599 4.02 -3.63 -7.71
CA PHE A 599 2.66 -3.62 -7.21
C PHE A 599 1.77 -2.68 -8.02
N ALA A 600 2.24 -1.45 -8.26
CA ALA A 600 1.50 -0.45 -9.02
C ALA A 600 1.23 -0.92 -10.45
N LYS A 601 2.25 -1.49 -11.12
CA LYS A 601 2.12 -2.04 -12.48
C LYS A 601 1.10 -3.18 -12.53
N LYS A 602 1.15 -4.14 -11.60
CA LYS A 602 0.17 -5.24 -11.54
C LYS A 602 -1.24 -4.73 -11.31
N LEU A 603 -1.43 -3.82 -10.36
CA LEU A 603 -2.74 -3.24 -10.07
C LEU A 603 -3.28 -2.45 -11.28
N GLN A 604 -2.43 -1.68 -11.95
CA GLN A 604 -2.81 -0.94 -13.16
C GLN A 604 -3.17 -1.89 -14.31
N THR A 605 -2.46 -3.01 -14.46
CA THR A 605 -2.78 -4.04 -15.47
C THR A 605 -4.15 -4.67 -15.19
N ASP A 606 -4.41 -5.07 -13.93
CA ASP A 606 -5.71 -5.63 -13.53
C ASP A 606 -6.86 -4.62 -13.75
N MET A 607 -6.61 -3.34 -13.52
CA MET A 607 -7.59 -2.28 -13.76
C MET A 607 -7.78 -1.98 -15.25
N ALA A 608 -6.70 -1.99 -16.03
CA ALA A 608 -6.78 -1.82 -17.47
C ALA A 608 -7.57 -2.95 -18.14
N GLU A 609 -7.36 -4.21 -17.71
CA GLU A 609 -8.17 -5.34 -18.18
C GLU A 609 -9.65 -5.16 -17.86
N ALA A 610 -9.96 -4.66 -16.66
CA ALA A 610 -11.34 -4.40 -16.26
C ALA A 610 -11.99 -3.24 -17.01
N CYS A 611 -11.19 -2.26 -17.44
CA CYS A 611 -11.66 -1.10 -18.21
C CYS A 611 -11.41 -1.28 -19.72
N ALA A 612 -11.23 -2.49 -20.22
CA ALA A 612 -10.90 -2.78 -21.62
C ALA A 612 -11.96 -2.28 -22.64
N SER A 613 -13.19 -2.06 -22.20
CA SER A 613 -14.25 -1.47 -23.01
C SER A 613 -14.14 0.05 -23.17
N ARG A 614 -13.24 0.72 -22.44
CA ARG A 614 -13.05 2.17 -22.55
C ARG A 614 -12.15 2.52 -23.73
N PRO A 615 -12.46 3.61 -24.44
CA PRO A 615 -11.55 4.13 -25.46
C PRO A 615 -10.23 4.59 -24.81
N VAL A 616 -9.12 4.27 -25.46
CA VAL A 616 -7.77 4.67 -25.01
C VAL A 616 -7.36 5.99 -25.70
N VAL A 617 -8.05 6.33 -26.77
CA VAL A 617 -7.75 7.49 -27.62
C VAL A 617 -9.01 8.31 -27.80
N VAL A 618 -8.91 9.62 -27.66
CA VAL A 618 -9.98 10.55 -27.99
C VAL A 618 -10.02 10.73 -29.51
N THR A 619 -11.14 10.37 -30.09
CA THR A 619 -11.44 10.56 -31.52
C THR A 619 -12.79 11.23 -31.67
N ALA A 620 -13.09 11.81 -32.80
CA ALA A 620 -14.40 12.40 -33.09
C ALA A 620 -15.55 11.38 -32.89
N THR A 621 -15.32 10.11 -33.21
CA THR A 621 -16.30 9.05 -33.02
C THR A 621 -16.72 8.84 -31.54
N LEU A 622 -15.95 9.32 -30.59
CA LEU A 622 -16.33 9.29 -29.17
C LEU A 622 -17.59 10.14 -28.87
N PHE A 623 -17.81 11.16 -29.69
CA PHE A 623 -18.90 12.12 -29.52
C PHE A 623 -20.07 11.87 -30.49
N ALA A 624 -19.80 11.25 -31.62
CA ALA A 624 -20.80 11.02 -32.66
C ALA A 624 -21.93 10.09 -32.19
N ASP A 625 -23.14 10.35 -32.71
CA ASP A 625 -24.36 9.57 -32.44
C ASP A 625 -24.80 9.49 -30.99
N GLN A 626 -24.17 10.28 -30.09
CA GLN A 626 -24.53 10.36 -28.67
C GLN A 626 -25.62 11.39 -28.42
N LEU A 627 -26.42 11.20 -27.38
CA LEU A 627 -27.39 12.18 -26.88
C LEU A 627 -26.69 13.15 -25.91
N ALA A 628 -26.64 14.41 -26.31
CA ALA A 628 -26.12 15.49 -25.49
C ALA A 628 -27.26 16.33 -24.90
N GLN A 629 -27.11 16.76 -23.67
CA GLN A 629 -27.92 17.83 -23.10
C GLN A 629 -27.15 19.13 -23.23
N THR A 630 -27.77 20.12 -23.86
CA THR A 630 -27.23 21.49 -23.91
C THR A 630 -27.41 22.16 -22.56
N GLN A 631 -26.71 23.27 -22.32
CA GLN A 631 -26.86 24.06 -21.08
C GLN A 631 -28.29 24.53 -20.86
N ASP A 632 -29.05 24.76 -21.93
CA ASP A 632 -30.48 25.15 -21.90
C ASP A 632 -31.44 23.97 -21.62
N GLY A 633 -30.91 22.76 -21.40
CA GLY A 633 -31.69 21.56 -21.06
C GLY A 633 -32.30 20.81 -22.26
N HIS A 634 -32.03 21.22 -23.50
CA HIS A 634 -32.49 20.51 -24.66
C HIS A 634 -31.65 19.27 -24.96
N SER A 635 -32.28 18.16 -25.31
CA SER A 635 -31.57 16.95 -25.77
C SER A 635 -31.37 16.99 -27.27
N ILE A 636 -30.12 16.93 -27.70
CA ILE A 636 -29.75 16.86 -29.12
C ILE A 636 -28.94 15.61 -29.39
N LYS A 637 -29.11 15.03 -30.60
CA LYS A 637 -28.24 13.95 -31.08
C LYS A 637 -27.06 14.60 -31.81
N ILE A 638 -25.83 14.31 -31.33
CA ILE A 638 -24.61 14.86 -31.97
C ILE A 638 -24.39 14.23 -33.35
N THR A 639 -24.32 15.06 -34.37
CA THR A 639 -23.98 14.62 -35.72
C THR A 639 -22.48 14.34 -35.86
N THR A 640 -22.10 13.68 -36.95
CA THR A 640 -20.67 13.43 -37.26
C THR A 640 -19.89 14.73 -37.44
N GLU A 641 -20.49 15.76 -38.07
CA GLU A 641 -19.87 17.07 -38.24
C GLU A 641 -19.64 17.75 -36.90
N GLN A 642 -20.65 17.79 -36.01
CA GLN A 642 -20.53 18.35 -34.66
C GLN A 642 -19.50 17.58 -33.82
N ALA A 643 -19.38 16.27 -33.98
CA ALA A 643 -18.37 15.47 -33.30
C ALA A 643 -16.94 15.81 -33.75
N VAL A 644 -16.74 16.16 -35.02
CA VAL A 644 -15.47 16.67 -35.57
C VAL A 644 -15.16 18.04 -34.98
N GLU A 645 -16.13 18.97 -34.94
CA GLU A 645 -15.98 20.31 -34.35
C GLU A 645 -15.56 20.22 -32.88
N ILE A 646 -16.22 19.36 -32.07
CA ILE A 646 -15.83 19.12 -30.67
C ILE A 646 -14.38 18.62 -30.58
N HIS A 647 -14.01 17.66 -31.42
CA HIS A 647 -12.67 17.09 -31.38
C HIS A 647 -11.59 18.10 -31.79
N GLU A 648 -11.85 18.93 -32.78
CA GLU A 648 -10.94 20.00 -33.21
C GLU A 648 -10.78 21.07 -32.14
N GLU A 649 -11.87 21.49 -31.51
CA GLU A 649 -11.83 22.45 -30.42
C GLU A 649 -10.98 21.93 -29.22
N LEU A 650 -11.11 20.66 -28.86
CA LEU A 650 -10.30 20.06 -27.82
C LEU A 650 -8.79 20.04 -28.15
N ILE A 651 -8.43 19.95 -29.46
CA ILE A 651 -7.04 20.07 -29.88
C ILE A 651 -6.59 21.53 -29.80
N VAL A 652 -7.41 22.50 -30.22
CA VAL A 652 -7.13 23.94 -30.20
C VAL A 652 -6.91 24.40 -28.76
N GLN A 653 -7.75 23.97 -27.81
CA GLN A 653 -7.59 24.25 -26.40
C GLN A 653 -6.39 23.54 -25.77
N GLY A 654 -5.76 22.61 -26.48
CA GLY A 654 -4.62 21.85 -26.00
C GLY A 654 -4.98 20.77 -24.98
N TYR A 655 -6.23 20.35 -24.90
CA TYR A 655 -6.68 19.26 -24.04
C TYR A 655 -6.38 17.87 -24.60
N ILE A 656 -6.14 17.78 -25.91
CA ILE A 656 -5.77 16.54 -26.59
C ILE A 656 -4.47 16.74 -27.36
N LYS A 657 -3.57 15.77 -27.24
CA LYS A 657 -2.32 15.67 -28.00
C LYS A 657 -2.11 14.23 -28.46
N LYS A 658 -2.02 14.02 -29.79
CA LYS A 658 -1.92 12.66 -30.39
C LYS A 658 -3.01 11.70 -29.87
N GLY A 659 -4.24 12.20 -29.73
CA GLY A 659 -5.39 11.44 -29.28
C GLY A 659 -5.41 11.12 -27.77
N LYS A 660 -4.46 11.61 -26.98
CA LYS A 660 -4.45 11.42 -25.52
C LYS A 660 -4.77 12.72 -24.81
N LEU A 661 -5.46 12.62 -23.67
CA LEU A 661 -5.69 13.73 -22.76
C LEU A 661 -4.37 14.27 -22.22
N THR A 662 -4.24 15.60 -22.14
CA THR A 662 -3.03 16.27 -21.67
C THR A 662 -3.12 16.59 -20.18
N GLN A 663 -1.97 16.88 -19.54
CA GLN A 663 -1.94 17.33 -18.15
C GLN A 663 -2.77 18.63 -17.98
N LYS A 664 -2.74 19.54 -18.96
CA LYS A 664 -3.55 20.76 -18.93
C LYS A 664 -5.03 20.48 -18.72
N TYR A 665 -5.59 19.44 -19.40
CA TYR A 665 -6.98 19.05 -19.20
C TYR A 665 -7.28 18.66 -17.75
N PHE A 666 -6.42 17.85 -17.15
CA PHE A 666 -6.61 17.39 -15.77
C PHE A 666 -6.46 18.53 -14.73
N ASP A 667 -5.52 19.44 -14.97
CA ASP A 667 -5.26 20.57 -14.07
C ASP A 667 -6.43 21.57 -14.10
N GLU A 668 -6.89 21.94 -15.31
CA GLU A 668 -8.03 22.86 -15.50
C GLU A 668 -9.34 22.20 -15.06
N LYS A 669 -9.51 20.91 -15.26
CA LYS A 669 -10.65 20.16 -14.72
C LYS A 669 -10.68 20.21 -13.18
N LYS A 670 -9.54 20.02 -12.55
CA LYS A 670 -9.42 20.10 -11.08
C LYS A 670 -9.71 21.52 -10.55
N ALA A 671 -9.34 22.53 -11.30
CA ALA A 671 -9.59 23.93 -10.99
C ALA A 671 -11.00 24.43 -11.37
N ASP A 672 -11.85 23.55 -11.93
CA ASP A 672 -13.17 23.89 -12.49
C ASP A 672 -13.12 25.07 -13.48
N SER A 673 -12.08 25.08 -14.32
CA SER A 673 -11.75 26.18 -15.24
C SER A 673 -11.67 25.74 -16.71
N LEU A 674 -12.19 24.54 -17.05
CA LEU A 674 -12.24 24.07 -18.42
C LEU A 674 -13.07 25.01 -19.32
N GLN A 675 -12.59 25.24 -20.54
CA GLN A 675 -13.25 26.05 -21.56
C GLN A 675 -13.24 25.29 -22.89
N PHE A 676 -14.40 25.26 -23.54
CA PHE A 676 -14.56 24.53 -24.83
C PHE A 676 -14.95 25.46 -25.99
N GLY A 677 -14.64 26.76 -25.88
CA GLY A 677 -14.76 27.71 -26.97
C GLY A 677 -16.13 27.71 -27.67
N GLU A 678 -16.14 27.39 -28.96
CA GLU A 678 -17.36 27.42 -29.76
C GLU A 678 -18.40 26.36 -29.40
N VAL A 679 -17.98 25.28 -28.70
CA VAL A 679 -18.83 24.16 -28.29
C VAL A 679 -19.15 24.20 -26.78
N GLU A 680 -19.02 25.35 -26.15
CA GLU A 680 -19.23 25.54 -24.69
C GLU A 680 -20.66 25.16 -24.25
N ASN A 681 -21.64 25.28 -25.14
CA ASN A 681 -23.02 24.84 -24.86
C ASN A 681 -23.16 23.34 -24.58
N LEU A 682 -22.13 22.56 -24.90
CA LEU A 682 -22.01 21.11 -24.69
C LEU A 682 -21.05 20.75 -23.54
N HIS A 683 -20.66 21.71 -22.69
CA HIS A 683 -19.65 21.59 -21.64
C HIS A 683 -19.78 20.29 -20.83
N SER A 684 -20.92 20.07 -20.18
CA SER A 684 -21.15 18.88 -19.35
C SER A 684 -21.11 17.58 -20.13
N PHE A 685 -21.57 17.59 -21.39
CA PHE A 685 -21.53 16.42 -22.27
C PHE A 685 -20.07 16.07 -22.64
N ILE A 686 -19.29 17.08 -23.03
CA ILE A 686 -17.87 16.88 -23.43
C ILE A 686 -17.10 16.28 -22.26
N ILE A 687 -17.23 16.83 -21.05
CA ILE A 687 -16.55 16.29 -19.85
C ILE A 687 -16.98 14.84 -19.60
N LYS A 688 -18.30 14.56 -19.69
CA LYS A 688 -18.83 13.19 -19.49
C LYS A 688 -18.24 12.20 -20.49
N GLN A 689 -18.01 12.61 -21.76
CA GLN A 689 -17.39 11.76 -22.77
C GLN A 689 -15.89 11.58 -22.53
N LEU A 690 -15.17 12.66 -22.21
CA LEU A 690 -13.73 12.60 -21.93
C LEU A 690 -13.42 11.75 -20.67
N ASP A 691 -14.31 11.73 -19.70
CA ASP A 691 -14.19 10.89 -18.49
C ASP A 691 -14.26 9.38 -18.78
N LYS A 692 -14.75 8.98 -19.94
CA LYS A 692 -14.74 7.59 -20.38
C LYS A 692 -13.39 7.14 -20.93
N VAL A 693 -12.51 8.07 -21.29
CA VAL A 693 -11.20 7.75 -21.85
C VAL A 693 -10.30 7.18 -20.77
N PHE A 694 -9.72 6.01 -21.01
CA PHE A 694 -8.84 5.34 -20.08
C PHE A 694 -7.50 6.09 -19.92
N ASN A 695 -7.19 6.51 -18.71
CA ASN A 695 -5.88 7.05 -18.34
C ASN A 695 -5.22 6.12 -17.31
N PRO A 696 -4.18 5.38 -17.68
CA PRO A 696 -3.49 4.47 -16.76
C PRO A 696 -2.86 5.18 -15.54
N ASP A 697 -2.46 6.44 -15.70
CA ASP A 697 -1.82 7.21 -14.61
C ASP A 697 -2.79 7.61 -13.50
N ALA A 698 -4.10 7.66 -13.80
CA ALA A 698 -5.13 7.95 -12.80
C ALA A 698 -5.21 6.89 -11.68
N PHE A 699 -4.70 5.67 -11.92
CA PHE A 699 -4.71 4.56 -10.96
C PHE A 699 -3.39 4.24 -10.32
N LYS A 700 -2.41 5.11 -10.46
CA LYS A 700 -1.15 4.91 -9.74
C LYS A 700 -1.43 5.03 -8.23
N PRO A 701 -1.32 3.95 -7.44
CA PRO A 701 -1.55 4.03 -6.01
C PRO A 701 -0.51 4.97 -5.40
N ALA A 702 -0.86 5.67 -4.33
CA ALA A 702 0.09 6.52 -3.64
C ALA A 702 1.16 5.66 -2.96
N ASN A 703 2.42 6.06 -3.05
CA ASN A 703 3.48 5.43 -2.26
C ASN A 703 3.38 5.95 -0.82
N GLY A 704 2.95 5.11 0.10
CA GLY A 704 2.71 5.48 1.49
C GLY A 704 3.95 5.78 2.30
N ARG A 705 5.14 5.50 1.76
CA ARG A 705 6.42 5.91 2.35
C ARG A 705 6.91 7.24 1.80
N ASN A 706 6.34 7.73 0.72
CA ASN A 706 6.70 9.01 0.14
C ASN A 706 6.06 10.15 0.92
N LYS A 707 6.89 11.13 1.19
CA LYS A 707 6.51 12.42 1.74
C LYS A 707 5.91 13.31 0.63
N THR A 708 5.39 14.46 0.96
CA THR A 708 4.92 15.44 -0.02
C THR A 708 6.07 15.81 -0.97
N GLU A 709 5.83 15.78 -2.26
CA GLU A 709 6.82 16.16 -3.27
C GLU A 709 6.92 17.67 -3.36
N ALA A 710 8.15 18.16 -3.47
CA ALA A 710 8.44 19.55 -3.76
C ALA A 710 8.49 19.75 -5.28
N HIS A 711 7.86 20.81 -5.76
CA HIS A 711 7.82 21.13 -7.18
C HIS A 711 8.70 22.34 -7.50
N LEU A 712 9.38 22.26 -8.64
CA LEU A 712 10.25 23.34 -9.11
C LEU A 712 9.41 24.58 -9.47
N VAL A 713 9.71 25.73 -8.82
CA VAL A 713 9.09 27.02 -9.09
C VAL A 713 9.83 27.68 -10.26
N LYS A 714 9.25 27.60 -11.46
CA LYS A 714 9.90 28.08 -12.69
C LYS A 714 10.29 29.57 -12.65
N ASP A 715 9.49 30.41 -12.00
CA ASP A 715 9.77 31.83 -11.87
C ASP A 715 11.05 32.11 -11.07
N ASN A 716 11.24 31.37 -9.95
CA ASN A 716 12.47 31.47 -9.15
C ASN A 716 13.68 30.89 -9.89
N PHE A 717 13.47 29.76 -10.58
CA PHE A 717 14.52 29.15 -11.38
C PHE A 717 15.01 30.04 -12.52
N ASN A 718 14.11 30.82 -13.15
CA ASN A 718 14.43 31.72 -14.24
C ASN A 718 14.92 33.11 -13.78
N LYS A 719 14.97 33.43 -12.49
CA LYS A 719 15.53 34.67 -11.99
C LYS A 719 16.97 34.84 -12.43
N LYS A 720 17.33 36.07 -12.86
CA LYS A 720 18.66 36.39 -13.35
C LYS A 720 19.74 36.09 -12.31
N GLU A 721 19.45 36.38 -11.05
CA GLU A 721 20.34 36.12 -9.91
C GLU A 721 20.65 34.63 -9.71
N TRP A 722 19.63 33.80 -9.87
CA TRP A 722 19.83 32.33 -9.79
C TRP A 722 20.64 31.79 -10.98
N GLN A 723 20.29 32.18 -12.20
CA GLN A 723 20.99 31.77 -13.41
C GLN A 723 22.48 32.18 -13.39
N GLU A 724 22.74 33.37 -12.87
CA GLU A 724 24.11 33.87 -12.75
C GLU A 724 24.89 33.14 -11.64
N LEU A 725 24.26 32.88 -10.47
CA LEU A 725 24.84 32.05 -9.42
C LEU A 725 25.18 30.67 -9.96
N TRP A 726 24.20 30.02 -10.62
CA TRP A 726 24.40 28.67 -11.15
C TRP A 726 25.53 28.63 -12.20
N ARG A 727 25.56 29.57 -13.13
CA ARG A 727 26.62 29.68 -14.12
C ARG A 727 28.02 29.75 -13.48
N ARG A 728 28.14 30.33 -12.31
CA ARG A 728 29.43 30.52 -11.60
C ARG A 728 29.83 29.25 -10.83
N ILE A 729 28.90 28.47 -10.32
CA ILE A 729 29.20 27.30 -9.48
C ILE A 729 29.15 25.97 -10.23
N ASN A 730 28.50 25.86 -11.38
CA ASN A 730 28.24 24.63 -12.10
C ASN A 730 29.46 23.99 -12.77
N THR A 731 30.62 24.58 -12.68
CA THR A 731 31.87 24.08 -13.31
C THR A 731 32.34 22.83 -12.59
N ARG A 732 32.54 21.75 -13.33
CA ARG A 732 33.17 20.54 -12.81
C ARG A 732 34.66 20.71 -12.67
N THR A 733 35.23 20.11 -11.62
CA THR A 733 36.65 20.08 -11.41
C THR A 733 37.15 18.65 -11.20
N TYR A 734 38.41 18.43 -11.48
CA TYR A 734 39.14 17.28 -11.01
C TYR A 734 40.21 17.77 -10.04
N TYR A 735 40.70 16.89 -9.17
CA TYR A 735 41.73 17.22 -8.24
C TYR A 735 43.01 16.42 -8.54
N ASN A 736 44.14 17.09 -8.35
CA ASN A 736 45.47 16.48 -8.35
C ASN A 736 46.01 16.46 -6.92
N VAL A 737 46.59 15.36 -6.53
CA VAL A 737 47.24 15.23 -5.23
C VAL A 737 48.66 14.78 -5.42
N SER A 738 49.60 15.58 -4.96
CA SER A 738 51.01 15.19 -4.85
C SER A 738 51.35 15.11 -3.36
N PHE A 739 51.53 13.91 -2.83
CA PHE A 739 51.99 13.73 -1.46
C PHE A 739 53.20 12.82 -1.40
N GLU A 740 54.07 13.06 -0.44
CA GLU A 740 55.25 12.21 -0.19
C GLU A 740 54.81 11.04 0.68
N THR A 741 54.88 9.82 0.13
CA THR A 741 54.58 8.56 0.81
C THR A 741 55.35 8.43 2.13
N SER A 742 56.59 8.92 2.21
CA SER A 742 57.41 8.91 3.41
C SER A 742 56.82 9.72 4.57
N LYS A 743 56.16 10.86 4.27
CA LYS A 743 55.47 11.68 5.29
C LYS A 743 54.23 10.98 5.80
N LEU A 744 53.44 10.34 4.89
CA LEU A 744 52.28 9.56 5.28
C LEU A 744 52.69 8.37 6.17
N ILE A 745 53.77 7.64 5.83
CA ILE A 745 54.24 6.52 6.63
C ILE A 745 54.61 7.00 8.04
N LYS A 746 55.35 8.10 8.15
CA LYS A 746 55.74 8.63 9.47
C LYS A 746 54.51 9.06 10.30
N SER A 747 53.61 9.79 9.68
CA SER A 747 52.39 10.23 10.37
C SER A 747 51.51 9.06 10.81
N ALA A 748 51.41 8.01 9.98
CA ALA A 748 50.63 6.81 10.32
C ALA A 748 51.29 6.01 11.47
N ILE A 749 52.62 5.89 11.49
CA ILE A 749 53.36 5.28 12.59
C ILE A 749 53.13 6.02 13.90
N ASP A 750 53.33 7.33 13.91
CA ASP A 750 53.10 8.18 15.09
C ASP A 750 51.65 8.07 15.61
N ALA A 751 50.66 8.03 14.70
CA ALA A 751 49.24 7.90 15.05
C ALA A 751 48.89 6.51 15.57
N LEU A 752 49.44 5.44 14.98
CA LEU A 752 49.22 4.07 15.45
C LEU A 752 49.82 3.90 16.85
N ASP A 753 51.03 4.38 17.10
CA ASP A 753 51.69 4.29 18.42
C ASP A 753 50.96 5.07 19.49
N LYS A 754 50.32 6.16 19.12
CA LYS A 754 49.61 7.04 20.07
C LYS A 754 48.16 6.64 20.33
N HIS A 755 47.47 6.14 19.34
CA HIS A 755 45.99 5.98 19.39
C HIS A 755 45.48 4.55 19.26
N LEU A 756 46.34 3.60 18.83
CA LEU A 756 45.91 2.21 18.72
C LEU A 756 45.84 1.58 20.11
N ASN A 757 44.64 1.19 20.49
CA ASN A 757 44.36 0.47 21.72
C ASN A 757 43.41 -0.69 21.45
N VAL A 758 43.84 -1.92 21.69
CA VAL A 758 43.12 -3.17 21.39
C VAL A 758 42.76 -3.89 22.66
N THR A 759 41.53 -4.35 22.75
CA THR A 759 41.02 -5.06 23.90
C THR A 759 41.48 -6.52 23.90
N GLU A 760 42.06 -7.00 25.03
CA GLU A 760 42.44 -8.40 25.18
C GLU A 760 41.20 -9.31 25.20
N ILE A 761 41.16 -10.34 24.36
CA ILE A 761 40.13 -11.38 24.39
C ILE A 761 40.49 -12.40 25.49
N ARG A 762 39.56 -12.64 26.41
CA ARG A 762 39.67 -13.66 27.44
C ARG A 762 38.57 -14.67 27.31
N ILE A 763 38.94 -15.95 27.31
CA ILE A 763 38.00 -17.07 27.36
C ILE A 763 37.86 -17.49 28.81
N VAL A 764 36.65 -17.37 29.34
CA VAL A 764 36.32 -17.83 30.69
C VAL A 764 35.62 -19.19 30.56
N VAL A 765 36.23 -20.21 31.14
CA VAL A 765 35.63 -21.55 31.25
C VAL A 765 35.13 -21.74 32.68
N GLU A 766 33.81 -21.77 32.79
CA GLU A 766 33.16 -22.04 34.09
C GLU A 766 32.67 -23.48 34.09
N SER A 767 33.02 -24.24 35.09
CA SER A 767 32.44 -25.54 35.35
C SER A 767 31.70 -25.54 36.67
N GLY A 768 30.43 -25.89 36.64
CA GLY A 768 29.60 -26.02 37.83
C GLY A 768 29.04 -27.43 37.92
N GLY A 769 28.81 -27.87 39.12
CA GLY A 769 28.14 -29.14 39.44
C GLY A 769 26.83 -28.85 40.15
N MET A 770 25.87 -29.75 39.99
CA MET A 770 24.62 -29.71 40.72
C MET A 770 24.83 -30.42 42.08
N GLU A 771 24.56 -29.69 43.16
CA GLU A 771 24.59 -30.23 44.52
C GLU A 771 23.21 -30.79 44.92
N SER A 772 23.15 -31.53 46.05
CA SER A 772 21.89 -32.13 46.49
C SER A 772 20.87 -31.05 46.88
N ILE A 773 19.76 -31.06 46.22
CA ILE A 773 18.64 -30.13 46.39
C ILE A 773 17.85 -30.53 47.63
N ARG A 774 17.61 -29.59 48.56
CA ARG A 774 16.86 -29.83 49.81
C ARG A 774 15.36 -29.53 49.66
N ASP A 775 15.02 -28.53 48.84
CA ASP A 775 13.63 -28.13 48.61
C ASP A 775 13.43 -27.44 47.24
N ARG A 776 12.19 -27.15 46.93
CA ARG A 776 11.78 -26.54 45.63
C ARG A 776 12.21 -25.07 45.56
N GLU A 777 12.29 -24.36 46.67
CA GLU A 777 12.66 -22.95 46.70
C GLU A 777 14.15 -22.74 46.39
N GLU A 778 15.02 -23.66 46.79
CA GLU A 778 16.43 -23.70 46.45
C GLU A 778 16.62 -23.95 44.93
N LEU A 779 15.74 -24.75 44.31
CA LEU A 779 15.77 -25.03 42.89
C LEU A 779 15.33 -23.78 42.05
N GLU A 780 14.26 -23.13 42.48
CA GLU A 780 13.70 -21.94 41.80
C GLU A 780 14.60 -20.71 41.93
N ALA A 781 15.35 -20.62 43.02
CA ALA A 781 16.36 -19.60 43.31
C ALA A 781 17.69 -19.82 42.54
N GLY A 782 17.85 -20.93 41.81
CA GLY A 782 19.09 -21.29 41.11
C GLY A 782 20.26 -21.67 42.02
N ALA A 783 20.01 -21.82 43.33
CA ALA A 783 21.05 -22.13 44.34
C ALA A 783 21.58 -23.57 44.29
N ALA A 784 20.93 -24.42 43.49
CA ALA A 784 21.32 -25.80 43.25
C ALA A 784 22.53 -25.99 42.32
N MET A 785 23.01 -24.91 41.70
CA MET A 785 24.18 -24.93 40.83
C MET A 785 25.30 -24.08 41.47
N SER A 786 26.32 -24.68 41.99
CA SER A 786 27.52 -24.00 42.46
C SER A 786 28.61 -24.00 41.35
N ALA A 787 29.17 -22.84 41.04
CA ALA A 787 30.36 -22.77 40.22
C ALA A 787 31.57 -23.33 40.96
N ALA A 788 32.00 -24.54 40.64
CA ALA A 788 33.08 -25.19 41.34
C ALA A 788 34.48 -24.71 40.89
N THR A 789 34.62 -24.21 39.69
CA THR A 789 35.91 -23.73 39.16
C THR A 789 35.72 -22.73 38.06
N VAL A 790 36.35 -21.57 38.15
CA VAL A 790 36.46 -20.56 37.10
C VAL A 790 37.91 -20.55 36.62
N LYS A 791 38.14 -20.95 35.36
CA LYS A 791 39.46 -20.88 34.73
C LYS A 791 39.42 -19.85 33.61
N THR A 792 40.14 -18.74 33.75
CA THR A 792 40.32 -17.76 32.74
C THR A 792 41.51 -18.11 31.86
N ILE A 793 41.31 -18.33 30.56
CA ILE A 793 42.39 -18.64 29.63
C ILE A 793 42.55 -17.39 28.75
N ARG A 794 43.79 -16.90 28.63
CA ARG A 794 44.12 -15.80 27.73
C ARG A 794 44.20 -16.34 26.33
N VAL A 795 43.63 -15.63 25.34
CA VAL A 795 43.66 -16.06 23.94
C VAL A 795 45.07 -16.16 23.39
N THR A 796 46.01 -15.38 23.93
CA THR A 796 47.48 -15.49 23.59
C THR A 796 48.05 -16.86 23.86
N GLU A 797 47.44 -17.68 24.73
CA GLU A 797 47.86 -19.05 25.00
C GLU A 797 47.29 -20.07 24.00
N VAL A 798 46.22 -19.69 23.29
CA VAL A 798 45.46 -20.57 22.38
C VAL A 798 45.81 -20.33 20.91
N ILE A 799 46.12 -19.10 20.51
CA ILE A 799 46.36 -18.71 19.08
C ILE A 799 47.77 -19.14 18.58
N GLY A 800 48.50 -19.89 19.36
CA GLY A 800 49.90 -20.24 19.05
C GLY A 800 50.14 -21.07 17.78
N ALA A 801 49.10 -21.66 17.10
CA ALA A 801 49.40 -22.67 16.08
C ALA A 801 48.51 -22.72 14.82
N GLU A 802 47.31 -22.18 14.73
CA GLU A 802 46.40 -22.58 13.64
C GLU A 802 45.68 -21.47 12.84
N VAL A 803 45.71 -20.19 13.22
CA VAL A 803 45.02 -19.13 12.47
C VAL A 803 46.05 -18.16 11.85
N THR A 804 46.22 -18.23 10.54
CA THR A 804 47.05 -17.30 9.78
C THR A 804 46.18 -16.14 9.28
N TYR A 805 46.34 -14.96 9.90
CA TYR A 805 45.78 -13.71 9.37
C TYR A 805 46.71 -13.09 8.34
N ASP A 806 46.20 -12.74 7.16
CA ASP A 806 46.94 -11.87 6.21
C ASP A 806 46.77 -10.40 6.63
N LEU A 807 47.35 -10.03 7.77
CA LEU A 807 47.33 -8.66 8.31
C LEU A 807 47.61 -7.59 7.25
N VAL A 808 48.63 -7.85 6.41
CA VAL A 808 49.03 -6.89 5.38
C VAL A 808 47.97 -6.83 4.27
N GLY A 809 47.43 -7.98 3.86
CA GLY A 809 46.38 -8.02 2.84
C GLY A 809 45.10 -7.30 3.29
N GLU A 810 44.66 -7.54 4.52
CA GLU A 810 43.48 -6.88 5.09
C GLU A 810 43.63 -5.35 5.21
N LEU A 811 44.85 -4.90 5.64
CA LEU A 811 45.15 -3.47 5.69
C LEU A 811 45.30 -2.86 4.28
N VAL A 812 45.79 -3.56 3.30
CA VAL A 812 45.82 -3.13 1.89
C VAL A 812 44.41 -2.96 1.37
N GLN A 813 43.55 -3.93 1.63
CA GLN A 813 42.17 -3.88 1.19
C GLN A 813 41.39 -2.74 1.83
N SER A 814 41.54 -2.52 3.14
CA SER A 814 40.84 -1.48 3.87
C SER A 814 41.34 -0.07 3.62
N THR A 815 42.63 0.08 3.26
CA THR A 815 43.24 1.42 3.07
C THR A 815 43.48 1.80 1.62
N GLY A 816 43.49 0.82 0.69
CA GLY A 816 43.84 1.04 -0.70
C GLY A 816 45.32 1.43 -0.91
N LEU A 817 46.17 1.27 0.09
CA LEU A 817 47.62 1.50 0.00
C LEU A 817 48.34 0.26 -0.52
N THR A 818 49.55 0.43 -1.01
CA THR A 818 50.36 -0.71 -1.50
C THR A 818 50.85 -1.61 -0.34
N ARG A 819 51.02 -2.91 -0.59
CA ARG A 819 51.59 -3.83 0.41
C ARG A 819 52.92 -3.31 0.98
N ARG A 820 53.78 -2.70 0.14
CA ARG A 820 55.05 -2.11 0.57
C ARG A 820 54.82 -1.01 1.60
N THR A 821 53.95 -0.08 1.32
CA THR A 821 53.63 1.04 2.23
C THR A 821 53.12 0.53 3.58
N ILE A 822 52.19 -0.44 3.56
CA ILE A 822 51.67 -1.05 4.80
C ILE A 822 52.77 -1.77 5.59
N VAL A 823 53.62 -2.53 4.92
CA VAL A 823 54.73 -3.23 5.57
C VAL A 823 55.72 -2.23 6.18
N GLU A 824 56.01 -1.12 5.52
CA GLU A 824 56.86 -0.07 6.07
C GLU A 824 56.26 0.61 7.30
N MET A 825 54.94 0.85 7.31
CA MET A 825 54.21 1.37 8.49
C MET A 825 54.28 0.36 9.64
N LEU A 826 53.94 -0.92 9.41
CA LEU A 826 53.96 -1.96 10.44
C LEU A 826 55.33 -2.25 11.01
N LYS A 827 56.38 -2.11 10.20
CA LYS A 827 57.78 -2.22 10.67
C LYS A 827 58.25 -1.01 11.50
N GLY A 828 57.65 0.14 11.30
CA GLY A 828 58.00 1.37 11.97
C GLY A 828 57.31 1.57 13.32
N VAL A 829 56.17 0.91 13.58
CA VAL A 829 55.50 1.00 14.87
C VAL A 829 56.30 0.33 15.98
N ASN A 830 56.17 0.80 17.21
CA ASN A 830 56.86 0.23 18.34
C ASN A 830 56.40 -1.21 18.64
N HIS A 831 57.25 -1.97 19.33
CA HIS A 831 56.98 -3.38 19.63
C HIS A 831 55.71 -3.57 20.48
N ALA A 832 55.39 -2.66 21.40
CA ALA A 832 54.21 -2.71 22.26
C ALA A 832 52.91 -2.51 21.42
N THR A 833 52.90 -1.59 20.45
CA THR A 833 51.81 -1.36 19.53
C THR A 833 51.59 -2.60 18.63
N PHE A 834 52.64 -3.12 18.06
CA PHE A 834 52.54 -4.31 17.19
C PHE A 834 52.09 -5.56 17.97
N HIS A 835 52.54 -5.70 19.25
CA HIS A 835 52.14 -6.80 20.13
C HIS A 835 50.62 -6.87 20.36
N GLN A 836 49.92 -5.77 20.26
CA GLN A 836 48.49 -5.73 20.40
C GLN A 836 47.76 -6.56 19.32
N PHE A 837 48.41 -6.83 18.18
CA PHE A 837 47.88 -7.75 17.17
C PHE A 837 47.65 -9.16 17.72
N LYS A 838 48.48 -9.61 18.68
CA LYS A 838 48.32 -10.93 19.33
C LYS A 838 47.19 -10.95 20.38
N LEU A 839 46.77 -9.80 20.89
CA LEU A 839 45.70 -9.68 21.87
C LEU A 839 44.35 -9.87 21.25
N ASN A 840 44.13 -9.26 20.06
CA ASN A 840 42.91 -9.32 19.27
C ASN A 840 43.22 -8.91 17.84
N PRO A 841 43.57 -9.89 16.96
CA PRO A 841 43.94 -9.59 15.57
C PRO A 841 42.90 -8.82 14.77
N GLU A 842 41.63 -9.14 14.95
CA GLU A 842 40.55 -8.52 14.19
C GLU A 842 40.34 -7.06 14.59
N GLU A 843 40.30 -6.77 15.87
CA GLU A 843 40.20 -5.39 16.37
C GLU A 843 41.44 -4.56 16.00
N PHE A 844 42.63 -5.17 16.02
CA PHE A 844 43.83 -4.53 15.56
C PHE A 844 43.75 -4.11 14.08
N ILE A 845 43.32 -5.01 13.19
CA ILE A 845 43.19 -4.75 11.76
C ILE A 845 42.19 -3.59 11.52
N ILE A 846 41.05 -3.65 12.15
CA ILE A 846 40.01 -2.64 11.99
C ILE A 846 40.50 -1.26 12.45
N LYS A 847 41.01 -1.18 13.68
CA LYS A 847 41.45 0.09 14.26
C LYS A 847 42.69 0.65 13.56
N ALA A 848 43.65 -0.20 13.22
CA ALA A 848 44.83 0.23 12.48
C ALA A 848 44.47 0.73 11.07
N GLY A 849 43.62 0.00 10.34
CA GLY A 849 43.12 0.42 9.03
C GLY A 849 42.46 1.78 9.08
N ARG A 850 41.65 2.03 10.10
CA ARG A 850 40.98 3.32 10.31
C ARG A 850 41.97 4.46 10.57
N ILE A 851 42.90 4.28 11.50
CA ILE A 851 43.95 5.28 11.83
C ILE A 851 44.78 5.62 10.59
N ILE A 852 45.18 4.60 9.80
CA ILE A 852 45.90 4.80 8.56
C ILE A 852 45.10 5.61 7.52
N ASN A 853 43.79 5.31 7.37
CA ASN A 853 42.92 6.06 6.47
C ASN A 853 42.75 7.53 6.91
N ASP A 854 42.64 7.80 8.20
CA ASP A 854 42.59 9.15 8.74
C ASP A 854 43.86 9.95 8.43
N CYS A 855 45.02 9.33 8.61
CA CYS A 855 46.32 9.95 8.24
C CYS A 855 46.46 10.17 6.73
N LYS A 856 45.97 9.22 5.92
CA LYS A 856 45.94 9.34 4.46
C LYS A 856 45.03 10.51 4.03
N ALA A 857 43.83 10.64 4.59
CA ALA A 857 42.94 11.73 4.30
C ALA A 857 43.55 13.12 4.62
N ILE A 858 44.17 13.27 5.80
CA ILE A 858 44.85 14.52 6.20
C ILE A 858 45.99 14.85 5.25
N SER A 859 46.82 13.86 4.88
CA SER A 859 47.96 14.08 3.98
C SER A 859 47.49 14.47 2.57
N LEU A 860 46.40 13.88 2.09
CA LEU A 860 45.82 14.21 0.78
C LEU A 860 45.30 15.64 0.74
N ILE A 861 44.60 16.12 1.80
CA ILE A 861 44.03 17.47 1.85
C ILE A 861 45.08 18.56 1.86
N GLN A 862 46.18 18.38 2.56
CA GLN A 862 47.23 19.40 2.63
C GLN A 862 47.81 19.74 1.28
N HIS A 863 47.75 18.81 0.32
CA HIS A 863 48.41 18.91 -0.99
C HIS A 863 47.44 18.83 -2.18
N ILE A 864 46.11 18.87 -1.95
CA ILE A 864 45.11 18.82 -3.00
C ILE A 864 45.01 20.13 -3.76
N GLN A 865 44.99 20.08 -5.07
CA GLN A 865 44.77 21.19 -5.98
C GLN A 865 43.62 20.86 -6.92
N TYR A 866 42.68 21.79 -7.08
CA TYR A 866 41.57 21.64 -8.00
C TYR A 866 41.81 22.38 -9.29
N GLU A 867 41.55 21.73 -10.41
CA GLU A 867 41.61 22.30 -11.75
C GLU A 867 40.28 22.19 -12.46
N LYS A 868 39.91 23.23 -13.23
CA LYS A 868 38.67 23.25 -14.00
C LYS A 868 38.73 22.21 -15.10
N CYS A 869 37.68 21.44 -15.28
CA CYS A 869 37.51 20.59 -16.47
C CYS A 869 36.51 21.25 -17.46
N ALA A 870 36.48 20.78 -18.70
CA ALA A 870 35.62 21.34 -19.73
C ALA A 870 34.13 21.03 -19.51
N GLY A 871 33.78 20.23 -18.49
CA GLY A 871 32.40 19.83 -18.18
C GLY A 871 31.73 20.74 -17.16
N THR A 872 30.42 20.90 -17.30
CA THR A 872 29.55 21.59 -16.32
C THR A 872 28.47 20.66 -15.82
N PHE A 873 27.86 20.99 -14.67
CA PHE A 873 26.63 20.37 -14.23
C PHE A 873 25.46 20.98 -15.01
N GLY A 874 24.65 20.15 -15.62
CA GLY A 874 23.45 20.58 -16.34
C GLY A 874 22.35 21.02 -15.38
N THR A 875 21.43 21.87 -15.84
CA THR A 875 20.25 22.32 -15.06
C THR A 875 19.24 21.20 -14.81
N GLY A 876 19.29 20.09 -15.58
CA GLY A 876 18.43 18.92 -15.40
C GLY A 876 18.48 18.29 -14.00
N ILE A 877 19.56 18.49 -13.25
CA ILE A 877 19.67 17.99 -11.87
C ILE A 877 18.61 18.58 -10.92
N PHE A 878 18.07 19.76 -11.22
CA PHE A 878 17.01 20.40 -10.46
C PHE A 878 15.62 19.88 -10.88
N GLU A 879 15.44 19.46 -12.13
CA GLU A 879 14.21 18.87 -12.64
C GLU A 879 14.08 17.39 -12.28
N GLU A 880 15.21 16.68 -12.24
CA GLU A 880 15.26 15.25 -11.86
C GLU A 880 15.25 15.03 -10.35
N ALA A 881 15.53 16.07 -9.57
CA ALA A 881 15.56 16.00 -8.12
C ALA A 881 14.14 15.86 -7.56
N THR A 882 13.75 14.62 -7.20
CA THR A 882 12.50 14.36 -6.49
C THR A 882 12.72 14.61 -5.00
N LEU A 883 12.44 15.83 -4.56
CA LEU A 883 12.53 16.21 -3.14
C LEU A 883 11.20 15.89 -2.45
N ARG A 884 11.25 15.23 -1.30
CA ARG A 884 10.06 14.79 -0.58
C ARG A 884 10.19 15.05 0.90
N GLY A 885 9.23 15.78 1.45
CA GLY A 885 9.21 16.14 2.87
C GLY A 885 7.84 16.04 3.50
N THR A 886 7.79 16.08 4.82
CA THR A 886 6.55 16.15 5.60
C THR A 886 6.39 17.58 6.10
N LEU A 887 5.37 18.30 5.61
CA LEU A 887 5.04 19.65 6.03
C LEU A 887 4.92 19.74 7.57
N GLY A 888 5.53 20.79 8.13
CA GLY A 888 5.59 21.02 9.57
C GLY A 888 6.59 20.15 10.33
N LYS A 889 7.18 19.14 9.69
CA LYS A 889 8.24 18.29 10.28
C LYS A 889 9.60 18.64 9.65
N ASN A 890 9.83 18.25 8.41
CA ASN A 890 11.09 18.47 7.69
C ASN A 890 10.90 19.15 6.33
N ALA A 891 9.74 19.72 6.07
CA ALA A 891 9.47 20.54 4.91
C ALA A 891 8.83 21.86 5.31
N ILE A 892 9.25 22.94 4.66
CA ILE A 892 8.81 24.32 4.86
C ILE A 892 8.31 24.82 3.52
N GLU A 893 7.13 25.47 3.49
CA GLU A 893 6.66 26.17 2.30
C GLU A 893 7.56 27.38 2.02
N SER A 894 7.92 27.60 0.78
CA SER A 894 8.82 28.66 0.37
C SER A 894 8.33 29.39 -0.88
N THR A 895 8.54 30.70 -0.88
CA THR A 895 8.28 31.58 -2.02
C THR A 895 9.57 32.01 -2.72
N LYS A 896 10.71 31.97 -2.01
CA LYS A 896 12.03 32.38 -2.51
C LYS A 896 12.91 31.22 -2.93
N SER A 897 12.62 29.97 -2.49
CA SER A 897 13.38 28.81 -2.91
C SER A 897 13.08 28.44 -4.38
N LEU A 898 13.96 27.64 -4.97
CA LEU A 898 13.70 27.04 -6.29
C LEU A 898 12.53 26.07 -6.28
N TYR A 899 12.18 25.53 -5.12
CA TYR A 899 11.08 24.60 -4.95
C TYR A 899 10.01 25.23 -4.04
N ASP A 900 8.77 24.88 -4.27
CA ASP A 900 7.63 25.29 -3.43
C ASP A 900 7.73 24.77 -1.98
N LEU A 901 8.54 23.71 -1.78
CA LEU A 901 8.87 23.16 -0.48
C LEU A 901 10.39 23.04 -0.31
N VAL A 902 10.90 23.56 0.78
CA VAL A 902 12.29 23.33 1.21
C VAL A 902 12.33 22.17 2.16
N VAL A 903 13.00 21.09 1.77
CA VAL A 903 13.16 19.88 2.58
C VAL A 903 14.49 19.95 3.30
N VAL A 904 14.47 19.80 4.63
CA VAL A 904 15.64 19.89 5.50
C VAL A 904 15.95 18.55 6.18
N ASP A 905 17.21 18.32 6.48
CA ASP A 905 17.69 17.12 7.13
C ASP A 905 17.69 17.24 8.66
N SER A 906 17.65 18.45 9.20
CA SER A 906 17.55 18.70 10.62
C SER A 906 16.40 19.67 10.98
N GLU A 907 15.63 19.33 12.01
CA GLU A 907 14.54 20.19 12.53
C GLU A 907 15.06 21.43 13.29
N GLY A 908 16.33 21.46 13.63
CA GLY A 908 16.95 22.54 14.40
C GLY A 908 17.60 23.58 13.51
N ILE A 909 18.79 23.26 13.00
CA ILE A 909 19.68 24.23 12.37
C ILE A 909 19.25 24.55 10.95
N GLU A 910 19.09 23.53 10.11
CA GLU A 910 18.73 23.76 8.71
C GLU A 910 17.33 24.35 8.56
N LYS A 911 16.38 23.88 9.38
CA LYS A 911 15.02 24.42 9.38
C LYS A 911 15.00 25.89 9.76
N SER A 912 15.66 26.24 10.87
CA SER A 912 15.77 27.62 11.32
C SER A 912 16.54 28.51 10.33
N PHE A 913 17.54 27.94 9.67
CA PHE A 913 18.30 28.64 8.65
C PHE A 913 17.45 28.93 7.40
N ALA A 914 16.69 27.92 6.92
CA ALA A 914 15.78 28.10 5.79
C ALA A 914 14.65 29.07 6.09
N GLU A 915 14.05 29.03 7.31
CA GLU A 915 13.04 29.99 7.76
C GLU A 915 13.62 31.44 7.78
N SER A 916 14.88 31.58 8.17
CA SER A 916 15.55 32.87 8.15
C SER A 916 15.82 33.37 6.72
N LEU A 917 16.27 32.49 5.80
CA LEU A 917 16.45 32.87 4.38
C LEU A 917 15.11 33.29 3.73
N GLU A 918 14.00 32.68 4.11
CA GLU A 918 12.68 33.04 3.59
C GLU A 918 12.22 34.41 4.11
N ALA A 919 12.52 34.73 5.37
CA ALA A 919 12.08 35.96 6.02
C ALA A 919 12.87 37.22 5.59
N GLU A 920 14.13 37.10 5.18
CA GLU A 920 15.03 38.24 4.97
C GLU A 920 14.93 38.85 3.58
N ASP A 921 14.66 40.14 3.50
CA ASP A 921 14.42 40.86 2.24
C ASP A 921 15.66 40.94 1.32
N ASP A 922 16.86 40.79 1.87
CA ASP A 922 18.11 40.83 1.12
C ASP A 922 18.34 39.54 0.32
N VAL A 923 17.65 38.43 0.66
CA VAL A 923 17.72 37.16 -0.06
C VAL A 923 16.73 37.17 -1.22
N VAL A 924 17.26 37.11 -2.46
CA VAL A 924 16.45 37.09 -3.70
C VAL A 924 15.97 35.73 -4.05
N VAL A 925 16.85 34.73 -4.00
CA VAL A 925 16.55 33.34 -4.31
C VAL A 925 17.59 32.44 -3.65
N TYR A 926 17.13 31.28 -3.21
CA TYR A 926 18.02 30.27 -2.63
C TYR A 926 17.57 28.84 -2.98
N SER A 927 18.45 27.87 -2.79
CA SER A 927 18.11 26.46 -2.90
C SER A 927 19.01 25.61 -2.04
N LYS A 928 18.46 24.55 -1.47
CA LYS A 928 19.28 23.42 -1.05
C LYS A 928 19.78 22.71 -2.31
N LEU A 929 21.08 22.46 -2.40
CA LEU A 929 21.68 21.89 -3.60
C LEU A 929 21.34 20.40 -3.70
N PRO A 930 20.84 19.91 -4.85
CA PRO A 930 20.49 18.51 -5.01
C PRO A 930 21.75 17.63 -5.06
N GLY A 931 21.63 16.36 -4.64
CA GLY A 931 22.74 15.40 -4.63
C GLY A 931 23.39 15.13 -5.99
N GLY A 932 22.74 15.56 -7.09
CA GLY A 932 23.33 15.58 -8.42
C GLY A 932 24.47 16.59 -8.61
N PHE A 933 24.55 17.62 -7.75
CA PHE A 933 25.69 18.55 -7.67
C PHE A 933 26.65 18.05 -6.60
N TYR A 934 27.88 17.75 -6.98
CA TYR A 934 28.88 17.25 -6.03
C TYR A 934 30.30 17.68 -6.40
N ILE A 935 31.13 17.80 -5.39
CA ILE A 935 32.57 18.02 -5.51
C ILE A 935 33.26 16.68 -5.27
N ASN A 936 34.14 16.26 -6.19
CA ASN A 936 34.95 15.07 -6.00
C ASN A 936 36.04 15.36 -4.96
N THR A 937 36.10 14.55 -3.91
CA THR A 937 37.16 14.65 -2.88
C THR A 937 37.82 13.29 -2.70
N PRO A 938 39.00 13.22 -2.11
CA PRO A 938 39.68 11.96 -1.79
C PRO A 938 38.88 11.05 -0.83
N MET A 939 37.90 11.62 -0.13
CA MET A 939 37.00 10.94 0.81
C MET A 939 35.60 10.65 0.23
N GLY A 940 35.46 10.69 -1.10
CA GLY A 940 34.19 10.50 -1.78
C GLY A 940 33.56 11.81 -2.29
N LYS A 941 32.31 11.74 -2.74
CA LYS A 941 31.57 12.92 -3.20
C LYS A 941 31.16 13.77 -2.01
N TYR A 942 31.22 15.09 -2.19
CA TYR A 942 30.75 16.07 -1.22
C TYR A 942 29.74 16.98 -1.89
N ASN A 943 28.57 17.14 -1.27
CA ASN A 943 27.50 18.02 -1.72
C ASN A 943 27.35 19.15 -0.71
N PRO A 944 27.62 20.42 -1.07
CA PRO A 944 27.31 21.55 -0.20
C PRO A 944 25.81 21.72 0.01
N ASP A 945 25.38 22.23 1.17
CA ASP A 945 23.98 22.31 1.53
C ASP A 945 23.20 23.36 0.72
N TRP A 946 23.69 24.59 0.66
CA TRP A 946 22.90 25.73 0.21
C TRP A 946 23.62 26.55 -0.86
N ALA A 947 22.84 27.06 -1.81
CA ALA A 947 23.24 28.15 -2.71
C ALA A 947 22.27 29.31 -2.54
N VAL A 948 22.80 30.51 -2.28
CA VAL A 948 22.01 31.69 -1.95
C VAL A 948 22.46 32.88 -2.81
N ALA A 949 21.51 33.56 -3.44
CA ALA A 949 21.76 34.79 -4.16
C ALA A 949 21.09 35.97 -3.43
N PHE A 950 21.87 37.00 -3.21
CA PHE A 950 21.50 38.22 -2.52
C PHE A 950 21.23 39.37 -3.50
N ARG A 951 20.58 40.40 -3.02
CA ARG A 951 20.38 41.66 -3.76
C ARG A 951 21.72 42.40 -3.96
N GLU A 952 21.97 42.85 -5.18
CA GLU A 952 23.26 43.43 -5.58
C GLU A 952 23.67 44.64 -4.76
N ASP A 953 22.72 45.43 -4.27
CA ASP A 953 22.96 46.67 -3.52
C ASP A 953 23.09 46.49 -1.99
N SER A 954 22.87 45.29 -1.46
CA SER A 954 22.81 45.05 -0.02
C SER A 954 24.06 44.37 0.56
N VAL A 955 24.85 43.65 -0.26
CA VAL A 955 25.99 42.83 0.19
C VAL A 955 27.20 42.95 -0.75
N LYS A 956 28.39 42.63 -0.24
CA LYS A 956 29.64 42.62 -1.02
C LYS A 956 29.74 41.39 -1.93
N HIS A 957 29.27 40.24 -1.45
CA HIS A 957 29.26 38.98 -2.19
C HIS A 957 27.82 38.58 -2.51
N VAL A 958 27.37 38.85 -3.72
CA VAL A 958 25.99 38.57 -4.18
C VAL A 958 25.69 37.07 -4.25
N TYR A 959 26.71 36.21 -4.42
CA TYR A 959 26.57 34.80 -4.60
C TYR A 959 27.30 34.03 -3.51
N PHE A 960 26.61 33.11 -2.83
CA PHE A 960 27.14 32.38 -1.70
C PHE A 960 26.77 30.92 -1.73
N VAL A 961 27.72 30.04 -1.35
CA VAL A 961 27.49 28.64 -1.09
C VAL A 961 27.75 28.34 0.38
N ALA A 962 26.78 27.86 1.08
CA ALA A 962 26.83 27.63 2.53
C ALA A 962 26.78 26.16 2.88
N GLU A 963 27.47 25.83 3.96
CA GLU A 963 27.35 24.57 4.69
C GLU A 963 26.81 24.87 6.08
N THR A 964 25.76 24.17 6.51
CA THR A 964 25.15 24.37 7.83
C THR A 964 25.62 23.32 8.82
N LYS A 965 26.14 23.73 9.99
CA LYS A 965 26.73 22.79 10.96
C LYS A 965 26.27 23.05 12.39
N GLY A 966 25.86 21.95 13.08
CA GLY A 966 25.46 21.98 14.49
C GLY A 966 26.58 21.83 15.52
N ASN A 967 26.26 22.10 16.76
CA ASN A 967 27.22 22.06 17.89
C ASN A 967 27.40 20.68 18.52
N ASP A 968 26.53 19.73 18.23
CA ASP A 968 26.45 18.48 18.98
C ASP A 968 27.23 17.38 18.27
N ILE A 969 28.51 17.22 18.60
CA ILE A 969 29.20 15.97 18.30
C ILE A 969 30.34 15.71 19.25
N GLU A 970 30.16 14.79 20.14
CA GLU A 970 31.20 14.00 20.81
C GLU A 970 31.65 12.83 19.95
N VAL A 971 32.10 13.02 18.74
CA VAL A 971 32.82 11.97 18.00
C VAL A 971 33.95 12.60 17.19
N SER A 972 35.09 12.65 17.79
CA SER A 972 36.33 13.33 17.31
C SER A 972 36.85 12.85 15.95
N GLN A 973 36.29 11.83 15.34
CA GLN A 973 36.80 11.17 14.12
C GLN A 973 35.96 11.41 12.87
N LEU A 974 34.65 11.45 13.00
CA LEU A 974 33.75 11.90 11.91
C LEU A 974 34.01 13.35 11.56
N ARG A 975 34.27 14.16 12.57
CA ARG A 975 34.64 15.56 12.44
C ARG A 975 35.86 15.78 11.52
N ARG A 976 36.86 14.90 11.55
CA ARG A 976 38.06 15.04 10.70
C ARG A 976 37.79 14.76 9.22
N ALA A 977 36.95 13.76 8.89
CA ALA A 977 36.60 13.46 7.51
C ALA A 977 35.71 14.53 6.90
N GLU A 978 34.74 15.05 7.66
CA GLU A 978 33.88 16.16 7.23
C GLU A 978 34.67 17.49 7.12
N ASP A 979 35.47 17.83 8.11
CA ASP A 979 36.35 19.00 8.03
C ASP A 979 37.29 18.94 6.83
N ALA A 980 37.66 17.71 6.46
CA ALA A 980 38.45 17.44 5.28
C ALA A 980 37.67 17.68 3.98
N LYS A 981 36.41 17.22 3.90
CA LYS A 981 35.52 17.47 2.76
C LYS A 981 35.23 18.98 2.60
N ILE A 982 34.98 19.68 3.71
CA ILE A 982 34.77 21.13 3.75
C ILE A 982 36.00 21.89 3.21
N GLU A 983 37.20 21.48 3.62
CA GLU A 983 38.43 22.10 3.12
C GLU A 983 38.62 21.83 1.61
N CYS A 984 38.26 20.65 1.13
CA CYS A 984 38.21 20.37 -0.29
C CYS A 984 37.25 21.29 -1.03
N ALA A 985 36.06 21.53 -0.46
CA ALA A 985 35.09 22.45 -1.03
C ALA A 985 35.60 23.90 -1.08
N ARG A 986 36.25 24.37 -0.03
CA ARG A 986 36.90 25.71 -0.04
C ARG A 986 37.88 25.84 -1.19
N ARG A 987 38.76 24.87 -1.40
CA ARG A 987 39.71 24.84 -2.51
C ARG A 987 39.05 24.72 -3.87
N HIS A 988 38.02 23.94 -3.99
CA HIS A 988 37.20 23.83 -5.21
C HIS A 988 36.60 25.19 -5.57
N PHE A 989 35.89 25.85 -4.65
CA PHE A 989 35.26 27.13 -4.92
C PHE A 989 36.31 28.24 -5.15
N ALA A 990 37.46 28.23 -4.46
CA ALA A 990 38.56 29.12 -4.76
C ALA A 990 39.15 28.92 -6.18
N ALA A 991 39.16 27.68 -6.67
CA ALA A 991 39.64 27.37 -8.01
C ALA A 991 38.68 27.79 -9.13
N ILE A 992 37.38 27.74 -8.90
CA ILE A 992 36.37 28.09 -9.90
C ILE A 992 35.95 29.56 -9.85
N SER A 993 36.02 30.19 -8.67
CA SER A 993 35.56 31.56 -8.45
C SER A 993 36.55 32.60 -8.99
N THR A 994 36.00 33.65 -9.57
CA THR A 994 36.75 34.88 -9.92
C THR A 994 36.70 35.94 -8.82
N GLY A 995 36.33 35.53 -7.57
CA GLY A 995 36.18 36.47 -6.43
C GLY A 995 34.72 36.81 -6.10
N ASP A 996 33.78 36.42 -6.95
CA ASP A 996 32.37 36.84 -6.84
C ASP A 996 31.50 35.79 -6.11
N VAL A 997 31.97 34.56 -5.92
CA VAL A 997 31.31 33.50 -5.15
C VAL A 997 32.11 33.23 -3.89
N ALA A 998 31.44 33.33 -2.74
CA ALA A 998 32.00 33.00 -1.44
C ALA A 998 31.47 31.63 -0.98
N TYR A 999 32.32 30.82 -0.34
CA TYR A 999 31.97 29.59 0.34
C TYR A 999 32.38 29.61 1.81
N SER A 1000 31.47 29.36 2.71
CA SER A 1000 31.78 29.22 4.13
C SER A 1000 30.85 28.28 4.86
N VAL A 1001 31.28 27.82 6.03
CA VAL A 1001 30.47 27.10 7.00
C VAL A 1001 29.78 28.10 7.90
N VAL A 1002 28.46 28.03 7.99
CA VAL A 1002 27.63 28.94 8.76
C VAL A 1002 26.73 28.17 9.71
N LYS A 1003 26.34 28.73 10.83
CA LYS A 1003 25.39 28.14 11.80
C LYS A 1003 24.05 28.87 11.77
N THR A 1004 24.08 30.15 11.49
CA THR A 1004 22.90 31.00 11.50
C THR A 1004 22.92 31.91 10.28
N TYR A 1005 21.78 32.52 9.98
CA TYR A 1005 21.68 33.59 8.98
C TYR A 1005 22.62 34.74 9.28
N GLN A 1006 22.80 35.14 10.56
CA GLN A 1006 23.70 36.21 10.94
C GLN A 1006 25.17 35.90 10.60
N ASP A 1007 25.59 34.64 10.72
CA ASP A 1007 26.91 34.20 10.29
C ASP A 1007 27.06 34.33 8.77
N LEU A 1008 26.01 33.95 8.02
CA LEU A 1008 25.96 34.11 6.57
C LEU A 1008 26.04 35.59 6.19
N TYR A 1009 25.22 36.44 6.79
CA TYR A 1009 25.20 37.87 6.53
C TYR A 1009 26.56 38.54 6.80
N ASN A 1010 27.19 38.17 7.91
CA ASN A 1010 28.54 38.63 8.25
C ASN A 1010 29.60 38.17 7.24
N ALA A 1011 29.42 37.00 6.65
CA ALA A 1011 30.34 36.47 5.64
C ALA A 1011 30.17 37.15 4.29
N VAL A 1012 28.94 37.54 3.90
CA VAL A 1012 28.68 38.20 2.62
C VAL A 1012 28.94 39.71 2.66
N THR A 1013 28.96 40.33 3.84
CA THR A 1013 29.26 41.80 4.03
C THR A 1013 30.74 42.08 4.23
N LYS A 1014 31.54 41.13 4.66
CA LYS A 1014 33.02 41.26 4.77
C LYS A 1014 33.66 41.11 3.40
#